data_98334e5b4fb83e9660aa4ab322b9bff2
#
_entry.id   98334e5b4fb83e9660aa4ab322b9bff2
#
_cell.length_a   1.000
_cell.length_b   1.000
_cell.length_c   1.000
_cell.angle_alpha   90.00
_cell.angle_beta   90.00
_cell.angle_gamma   90.00
#
_symmetry.space_group_name_H-M   'P 1'
#
loop_
_entity.id
_entity.type
_entity.pdbx_description
1 polymer ?
#
loop_
_entity_poly.entity_id
_entity_poly.type
_entity_poly.pdbx_seq_one_letter_code
_entity_poly.pdbx_strand_id
1 'polypeptide(L)'
;MEQFKLHSKFKPTGDQPQAIEKLARGVLDGMKEQTLMGVTGSGKTFTMANIIERVNRPTLVLAHNKTLAAQLCSEFREFFPENAVEYFVSYYDYYQPEAYVPTTDTYIEKDSAINDEIDKLRHSATAALSERRDVIIVASVSCIYSIGDPIDYRNMVISLRTGMEWSRDALIEKLVTIQYERNDINFVRNKFRVRGDTLEIFPAGSSGTALRVEFFGDEIDRICEIDPLTGKIKGVLSHACVYPASHYVVGREKMERALNQIYQEMVERVAYFEEKGKLLEAQRIKERTMNDIEMLRETGFCKGIENYSAVMSGRKPGQPPFTLLDYFPEDFLLFCDESHVMLPQVRGMYGGDRSRKASLIDYGFRLPSAFDNRPLQFDEFYSKINQVIFTSATPGDFERERSAQIVEQVIRPTGLLDPNITVKPTEDQMDDLVSEINLRTQRGERVLVTTLTKAMAEDLTEYLEGFSIKVRYMHHDVDTMERMEIIRDLRLGEFDVLVGINLLREGLDIPEVSLVAILDADKEGFLRSETSLVQTIGRAARNANGEVIMYADSVTPSMERAIRETLRRRTIQEAYNAEHGIVPKTIKKDVRDILEITSKAPADGKQKKLTKKERQLLIDRLRREMQEAARLLEFEHAAFLRDEIQKLEQEGERKLK
;
A
#
# COMPACT_ATOMS: atom_id res chain seq x y z
N MET A 1 8.69 24.41 -17.29
CA MET A 1 7.73 23.35 -16.95
C MET A 1 8.52 22.21 -16.39
N GLU A 2 8.10 21.68 -15.27
CA GLU A 2 8.69 20.48 -14.69
C GLU A 2 8.44 19.32 -15.65
N GLN A 3 9.51 18.61 -16.01
CA GLN A 3 9.45 17.49 -16.95
C GLN A 3 9.95 16.23 -16.28
N PHE A 4 9.36 15.11 -16.64
CA PHE A 4 9.90 13.83 -16.23
C PHE A 4 11.23 13.56 -16.95
N LYS A 5 12.23 13.12 -16.17
CA LYS A 5 13.55 12.73 -16.66
C LYS A 5 13.84 11.31 -16.27
N LEU A 6 13.83 10.43 -17.25
CA LEU A 6 14.11 9.01 -17.04
C LEU A 6 15.62 8.77 -16.90
N HIS A 7 16.03 8.23 -15.79
CA HIS A 7 17.39 7.75 -15.54
C HIS A 7 17.42 6.22 -15.59
N SER A 8 18.08 5.68 -16.59
CA SER A 8 18.23 4.22 -16.71
C SER A 8 19.55 3.84 -17.35
N LYS A 9 20.14 2.76 -16.82
CA LYS A 9 21.30 2.08 -17.44
C LYS A 9 20.88 1.21 -18.63
N PHE A 10 19.59 0.94 -18.76
CA PHE A 10 19.02 0.08 -19.79
C PHE A 10 18.44 0.90 -20.92
N LYS A 11 18.46 0.34 -22.13
CA LYS A 11 17.74 0.86 -23.30
C LYS A 11 16.57 -0.08 -23.62
N PRO A 12 15.47 0.44 -24.18
CA PRO A 12 14.36 -0.41 -24.62
C PRO A 12 14.84 -1.45 -25.66
N THR A 13 14.49 -2.72 -25.43
CA THR A 13 14.85 -3.85 -26.29
C THR A 13 13.66 -4.76 -26.53
N GLY A 14 13.76 -5.69 -27.49
CA GLY A 14 12.68 -6.59 -27.84
C GLY A 14 11.44 -5.87 -28.32
N ASP A 15 10.30 -6.16 -27.72
CA ASP A 15 9.02 -5.53 -28.03
C ASP A 15 8.84 -4.14 -27.40
N GLN A 16 9.71 -3.77 -26.43
CA GLN A 16 9.56 -2.53 -25.66
C GLN A 16 9.53 -1.27 -26.54
N PRO A 17 10.45 -1.06 -27.54
CA PRO A 17 10.42 0.14 -28.37
C PRO A 17 9.08 0.34 -29.08
N GLN A 18 8.53 -0.73 -29.64
CA GLN A 18 7.26 -0.72 -30.36
C GLN A 18 6.09 -0.49 -29.38
N ALA A 19 6.10 -1.12 -28.21
CA ALA A 19 5.09 -0.97 -27.20
C ALA A 19 5.04 0.47 -26.66
N ILE A 20 6.20 1.05 -26.35
CA ILE A 20 6.33 2.43 -25.88
C ILE A 20 5.79 3.40 -26.94
N GLU A 21 6.20 3.24 -28.21
CA GLU A 21 5.76 4.12 -29.30
C GLU A 21 4.25 4.08 -29.50
N LYS A 22 3.69 2.86 -29.62
CA LYS A 22 2.23 2.67 -29.84
C LYS A 22 1.39 3.23 -28.70
N LEU A 23 1.75 2.89 -27.44
CA LEU A 23 0.98 3.30 -26.29
C LEU A 23 1.10 4.80 -26.00
N ALA A 24 2.31 5.37 -26.10
CA ALA A 24 2.50 6.80 -25.93
C ALA A 24 1.75 7.61 -27.01
N ARG A 25 1.82 7.17 -28.27
CA ARG A 25 1.05 7.79 -29.35
C ARG A 25 -0.44 7.69 -29.11
N GLY A 26 -0.95 6.52 -28.67
CA GLY A 26 -2.36 6.35 -28.34
C GLY A 26 -2.83 7.31 -27.25
N VAL A 27 -2.01 7.60 -26.23
CA VAL A 27 -2.33 8.61 -25.21
C VAL A 27 -2.39 10.01 -25.82
N LEU A 28 -1.40 10.36 -26.67
CA LEU A 28 -1.35 11.68 -27.32
C LEU A 28 -2.49 11.87 -28.32
N ASP A 29 -2.92 10.82 -28.99
CA ASP A 29 -4.04 10.79 -29.93
C ASP A 29 -5.42 10.77 -29.21
N GLY A 30 -5.44 10.73 -27.89
CA GLY A 30 -6.65 10.81 -27.08
C GLY A 30 -7.39 9.47 -26.87
N MET A 31 -6.75 8.32 -27.12
CA MET A 31 -7.34 7.01 -26.79
C MET A 31 -7.60 6.91 -25.29
N LYS A 32 -8.85 6.63 -24.91
CA LYS A 32 -9.24 6.58 -23.51
C LYS A 32 -8.69 5.34 -22.80
N GLU A 33 -8.70 4.20 -23.47
CA GLU A 33 -8.40 2.89 -22.90
C GLU A 33 -7.46 2.11 -23.83
N GLN A 34 -6.38 1.61 -23.28
CA GLN A 34 -5.37 0.81 -23.99
C GLN A 34 -4.88 -0.31 -23.09
N THR A 35 -4.40 -1.41 -23.64
CA THR A 35 -3.84 -2.54 -22.87
C THR A 35 -2.42 -2.86 -23.31
N LEU A 36 -1.51 -2.92 -22.33
CA LEU A 36 -0.19 -3.54 -22.47
C LEU A 36 -0.28 -4.98 -21.97
N MET A 37 -0.31 -5.94 -22.89
CA MET A 37 -0.28 -7.36 -22.57
C MET A 37 1.18 -7.83 -22.47
N GLY A 38 1.75 -7.66 -21.27
CA GLY A 38 3.16 -7.94 -21.04
C GLY A 38 3.37 -9.17 -20.15
N VAL A 39 4.18 -10.12 -20.65
CA VAL A 39 4.53 -11.31 -19.85
C VAL A 39 5.36 -10.94 -18.64
N THR A 40 5.38 -11.84 -17.64
CA THR A 40 6.23 -11.66 -16.46
C THR A 40 7.72 -11.60 -16.86
N GLY A 41 8.43 -10.58 -16.39
CA GLY A 41 9.85 -10.39 -16.71
C GLY A 41 10.14 -9.68 -18.03
N SER A 42 9.12 -9.24 -18.79
CA SER A 42 9.33 -8.46 -20.03
C SER A 42 9.74 -7.01 -19.80
N GLY A 43 9.73 -6.53 -18.53
CA GLY A 43 10.08 -5.16 -18.19
C GLY A 43 8.91 -4.16 -18.33
N LYS A 44 7.68 -4.56 -17.98
CA LYS A 44 6.49 -3.69 -18.03
C LYS A 44 6.72 -2.35 -17.32
N THR A 45 7.32 -2.35 -16.10
CA THR A 45 7.60 -1.13 -15.34
C THR A 45 8.49 -0.16 -16.11
N PHE A 46 9.53 -0.69 -16.79
CA PHE A 46 10.41 0.13 -17.63
C PHE A 46 9.68 0.71 -18.85
N THR A 47 8.78 -0.07 -19.45
CA THR A 47 7.91 0.41 -20.54
C THR A 47 6.99 1.52 -20.03
N MET A 48 6.35 1.36 -18.87
CA MET A 48 5.55 2.42 -18.24
C MET A 48 6.36 3.68 -18.00
N ALA A 49 7.58 3.56 -17.45
CA ALA A 49 8.46 4.70 -17.20
C ALA A 49 8.79 5.48 -18.48
N ASN A 50 9.10 4.80 -19.56
CA ASN A 50 9.34 5.44 -20.86
C ASN A 50 8.10 6.12 -21.44
N ILE A 51 6.91 5.57 -21.22
CA ILE A 51 5.66 6.20 -21.64
C ILE A 51 5.43 7.47 -20.82
N ILE A 52 5.61 7.43 -19.48
CA ILE A 52 5.46 8.57 -18.59
C ILE A 52 6.36 9.73 -19.01
N GLU A 53 7.65 9.47 -19.28
CA GLU A 53 8.58 10.48 -19.76
C GLU A 53 8.10 11.14 -21.07
N ARG A 54 7.66 10.33 -22.05
CA ARG A 54 7.21 10.82 -23.36
C ARG A 54 5.92 11.63 -23.31
N VAL A 55 4.96 11.17 -22.49
CA VAL A 55 3.63 11.81 -22.36
C VAL A 55 3.68 13.03 -21.46
N ASN A 56 4.58 13.02 -20.47
CA ASN A 56 4.83 14.12 -19.54
C ASN A 56 3.58 14.63 -18.81
N ARG A 57 2.78 13.71 -18.24
CA ARG A 57 1.57 14.01 -17.46
C ARG A 57 1.65 13.44 -16.04
N PRO A 58 1.02 14.08 -15.05
CA PRO A 58 0.84 13.49 -13.72
C PRO A 58 0.27 12.09 -13.85
N THR A 59 0.83 11.14 -13.12
CA THR A 59 0.54 9.73 -13.34
C THR A 59 0.13 9.05 -12.03
N LEU A 60 -0.97 8.29 -12.08
CA LEU A 60 -1.38 7.38 -11.02
C LEU A 60 -1.10 5.94 -11.47
N VAL A 61 -0.39 5.17 -10.65
CA VAL A 61 -0.15 3.75 -10.87
C VAL A 61 -0.88 2.97 -9.79
N LEU A 62 -1.88 2.18 -10.18
CA LEU A 62 -2.65 1.35 -9.26
C LEU A 62 -2.08 -0.06 -9.19
N ALA A 63 -1.81 -0.52 -7.98
CA ALA A 63 -1.37 -1.89 -7.67
C ALA A 63 -2.35 -2.54 -6.68
N HIS A 64 -2.68 -3.81 -6.88
CA HIS A 64 -3.71 -4.51 -6.12
C HIS A 64 -3.34 -4.82 -4.66
N ASN A 65 -2.06 -4.71 -4.27
CA ASN A 65 -1.63 -4.89 -2.87
C ASN A 65 -0.48 -3.93 -2.48
N LYS A 66 -0.24 -3.79 -1.17
CA LYS A 66 0.79 -2.91 -0.61
C LYS A 66 2.21 -3.29 -1.05
N THR A 67 2.51 -4.59 -1.13
CA THR A 67 3.85 -5.11 -1.47
C THR A 67 4.24 -4.77 -2.91
N LEU A 68 3.33 -5.02 -3.86
CA LEU A 68 3.54 -4.66 -5.26
C LEU A 68 3.63 -3.15 -5.43
N ALA A 69 2.79 -2.38 -4.75
CA ALA A 69 2.84 -0.92 -4.76
C ALA A 69 4.20 -0.41 -4.23
N ALA A 70 4.74 -0.99 -3.16
CA ALA A 70 6.05 -0.63 -2.62
C ALA A 70 7.18 -0.96 -3.61
N GLN A 71 7.14 -2.13 -4.24
CA GLN A 71 8.10 -2.52 -5.26
C GLN A 71 8.08 -1.55 -6.46
N LEU A 72 6.91 -1.27 -7.01
CA LEU A 72 6.75 -0.33 -8.13
C LEU A 72 7.22 1.09 -7.76
N CYS A 73 6.88 1.55 -6.56
CA CYS A 73 7.33 2.84 -6.06
C CYS A 73 8.86 2.93 -6.00
N SER A 74 9.53 1.87 -5.51
CA SER A 74 10.99 1.79 -5.47
C SER A 74 11.59 1.81 -6.88
N GLU A 75 11.03 1.02 -7.82
CA GLU A 75 11.48 0.99 -9.21
C GLU A 75 11.31 2.37 -9.89
N PHE A 76 10.17 3.04 -9.70
CA PHE A 76 9.95 4.38 -10.26
C PHE A 76 10.85 5.45 -9.62
N ARG A 77 11.19 5.35 -8.33
CA ARG A 77 12.17 6.25 -7.69
C ARG A 77 13.58 6.09 -8.27
N GLU A 78 13.96 4.87 -8.64
CA GLU A 78 15.23 4.64 -9.34
C GLU A 78 15.21 5.23 -10.76
N PHE A 79 14.07 5.14 -11.47
CA PHE A 79 13.89 5.71 -12.80
C PHE A 79 13.75 7.24 -12.82
N PHE A 80 13.17 7.83 -11.79
CA PHE A 80 12.84 9.26 -11.71
C PHE A 80 13.37 9.92 -10.43
N PRO A 81 14.70 9.92 -10.20
CA PRO A 81 15.29 10.43 -8.95
C PRO A 81 15.11 11.95 -8.76
N GLU A 82 14.86 12.72 -9.83
CA GLU A 82 14.66 14.17 -9.80
C GLU A 82 13.16 14.55 -9.70
N ASN A 83 12.25 13.61 -9.90
CA ASN A 83 10.81 13.85 -9.94
C ASN A 83 10.12 13.36 -8.65
N ALA A 84 8.89 13.80 -8.43
CA ALA A 84 8.13 13.35 -7.26
C ALA A 84 7.54 11.95 -7.50
N VAL A 85 8.06 10.94 -6.79
CA VAL A 85 7.52 9.58 -6.80
C VAL A 85 7.02 9.25 -5.40
N GLU A 86 5.70 9.23 -5.27
CA GLU A 86 5.00 9.16 -4.00
C GLU A 86 4.28 7.83 -3.80
N TYR A 87 4.04 7.48 -2.54
CA TYR A 87 3.41 6.23 -2.14
C TYR A 87 2.11 6.48 -1.41
N PHE A 88 1.00 5.88 -1.88
CA PHE A 88 -0.32 6.09 -1.31
C PHE A 88 -1.07 4.78 -1.11
N VAL A 89 -0.94 4.19 0.08
CA VAL A 89 -1.62 2.95 0.45
C VAL A 89 -2.39 3.12 1.76
N SER A 90 -3.09 2.10 2.22
CA SER A 90 -3.73 2.12 3.53
C SER A 90 -2.69 2.29 4.63
N TYR A 91 -2.87 3.30 5.48
CA TYR A 91 -1.97 3.62 6.60
C TYR A 91 -2.19 2.75 7.84
N TYR A 92 -3.09 1.78 7.78
CA TYR A 92 -3.30 0.83 8.87
C TYR A 92 -2.34 -0.36 8.75
N ASP A 93 -1.57 -0.63 9.81
CA ASP A 93 -0.83 -1.89 9.96
C ASP A 93 -1.78 -3.00 10.35
N TYR A 94 -2.69 -2.70 11.26
CA TYR A 94 -3.81 -3.53 11.64
C TYR A 94 -5.10 -2.74 11.51
N TYR A 95 -6.15 -3.36 10.95
CA TYR A 95 -7.44 -2.72 10.80
C TYR A 95 -8.58 -3.71 11.06
N GLN A 96 -9.25 -3.53 12.20
CA GLN A 96 -10.53 -4.15 12.47
C GLN A 96 -11.62 -3.10 12.28
N PRO A 97 -12.45 -3.21 11.23
CA PRO A 97 -13.53 -2.26 11.03
C PRO A 97 -14.58 -2.38 12.12
N GLU A 98 -15.17 -1.25 12.49
CA GLU A 98 -16.36 -1.23 13.35
C GLU A 98 -17.47 -2.08 12.73
N ALA A 99 -18.05 -2.99 13.50
CA ALA A 99 -19.11 -3.86 13.04
C ALA A 99 -20.08 -4.20 14.16
N TYR A 100 -21.30 -4.57 13.80
CA TYR A 100 -22.28 -5.13 14.72
C TYR A 100 -22.86 -6.42 14.15
N VAL A 101 -22.85 -7.46 14.97
CA VAL A 101 -23.38 -8.79 14.63
C VAL A 101 -24.68 -9.00 15.38
N PRO A 102 -25.86 -8.79 14.73
CA PRO A 102 -27.15 -8.83 15.41
C PRO A 102 -27.49 -10.20 16.03
N THR A 103 -27.01 -11.29 15.43
CA THR A 103 -27.30 -12.66 15.89
C THR A 103 -26.68 -13.00 17.23
N THR A 104 -25.58 -12.36 17.59
CA THR A 104 -24.86 -12.57 18.86
C THR A 104 -24.89 -11.35 19.77
N ASP A 105 -25.58 -10.27 19.37
CA ASP A 105 -25.58 -8.96 20.04
C ASP A 105 -24.17 -8.47 20.35
N THR A 106 -23.24 -8.66 19.38
CA THR A 106 -21.84 -8.34 19.56
C THR A 106 -21.46 -7.08 18.79
N TYR A 107 -21.08 -6.04 19.51
CA TYR A 107 -20.48 -4.85 18.95
C TYR A 107 -18.95 -5.00 18.91
N ILE A 108 -18.39 -4.86 17.73
CA ILE A 108 -16.95 -4.85 17.50
C ILE A 108 -16.54 -3.39 17.31
N GLU A 109 -15.80 -2.87 18.27
CA GLU A 109 -15.26 -1.51 18.15
C GLU A 109 -14.20 -1.45 17.05
N LYS A 110 -14.13 -0.30 16.36
CA LYS A 110 -13.02 -0.04 15.43
C LYS A 110 -11.71 -0.09 16.20
N ASP A 111 -10.85 -1.04 15.84
CA ASP A 111 -9.48 -1.13 16.30
C ASP A 111 -8.51 -0.97 15.13
N SER A 112 -7.52 -0.12 15.29
CA SER A 112 -6.58 0.14 14.20
C SER A 112 -5.27 0.70 14.75
N ALA A 113 -4.17 0.13 14.27
CA ALA A 113 -2.84 0.69 14.45
C ALA A 113 -2.49 1.51 13.20
N ILE A 114 -2.23 2.80 13.39
CA ILE A 114 -1.82 3.70 12.32
C ILE A 114 -0.30 3.63 12.18
N ASN A 115 0.16 3.44 10.96
CA ASN A 115 1.56 3.55 10.60
C ASN A 115 1.90 5.01 10.26
N ASP A 116 2.61 5.67 11.15
CA ASP A 116 2.98 7.08 11.01
C ASP A 116 3.82 7.37 9.76
N GLU A 117 4.66 6.42 9.33
CA GLU A 117 5.45 6.58 8.11
C GLU A 117 4.59 6.52 6.85
N ILE A 118 3.61 5.62 6.80
CA ILE A 118 2.67 5.55 5.67
C ILE A 118 1.75 6.77 5.66
N ASP A 119 1.29 7.23 6.83
CA ASP A 119 0.48 8.44 6.94
C ASP A 119 1.24 9.67 6.42
N LYS A 120 2.52 9.82 6.80
CA LYS A 120 3.41 10.84 6.27
C LYS A 120 3.52 10.79 4.73
N LEU A 121 3.70 9.60 4.15
CA LEU A 121 3.79 9.43 2.71
C LEU A 121 2.49 9.80 1.99
N ARG A 122 1.32 9.58 2.61
CA ARG A 122 0.02 10.02 2.07
C ARG A 122 -0.10 11.55 2.06
N HIS A 123 0.34 12.21 3.11
CA HIS A 123 0.39 13.69 3.14
C HIS A 123 1.39 14.25 2.12
N SER A 124 2.55 13.61 1.96
CA SER A 124 3.51 13.96 0.91
C SER A 124 2.90 13.87 -0.48
N ALA A 125 2.15 12.79 -0.76
CA ALA A 125 1.51 12.58 -2.06
C ALA A 125 0.48 13.67 -2.41
N THR A 126 -0.39 14.04 -1.46
CA THR A 126 -1.39 15.10 -1.68
C THR A 126 -0.75 16.50 -1.80
N ALA A 127 0.33 16.76 -1.05
CA ALA A 127 1.10 17.99 -1.16
C ALA A 127 1.79 18.09 -2.54
N ALA A 128 2.46 17.01 -2.98
CA ALA A 128 3.13 16.96 -4.27
C ALA A 128 2.17 17.25 -5.44
N LEU A 129 0.96 16.67 -5.43
CA LEU A 129 -0.07 16.95 -6.44
C LEU A 129 -0.54 18.43 -6.46
N SER A 130 -0.42 19.12 -5.32
CA SER A 130 -0.79 20.54 -5.23
C SER A 130 0.31 21.48 -5.71
N GLU A 131 1.58 21.03 -5.63
CA GLU A 131 2.76 21.85 -5.93
C GLU A 131 3.35 21.61 -7.31
N ARG A 132 3.29 20.35 -7.82
CA ARG A 132 4.04 19.88 -8.98
C ARG A 132 3.15 19.18 -9.99
N ARG A 133 3.63 19.13 -11.24
CA ARG A 133 3.00 18.36 -12.30
C ARG A 133 3.78 17.09 -12.68
N ASP A 134 5.04 17.01 -12.33
CA ASP A 134 5.91 15.86 -12.56
C ASP A 134 5.82 14.85 -11.39
N VAL A 135 4.60 14.39 -11.12
CA VAL A 135 4.26 13.54 -9.97
C VAL A 135 3.81 12.17 -10.45
N ILE A 136 4.42 11.13 -9.90
CA ILE A 136 3.97 9.74 -10.03
C ILE A 136 3.49 9.28 -8.65
N ILE A 137 2.23 8.88 -8.53
CA ILE A 137 1.73 8.26 -7.31
C ILE A 137 1.51 6.78 -7.55
N VAL A 138 2.16 5.94 -6.74
CA VAL A 138 1.88 4.51 -6.72
C VAL A 138 0.95 4.23 -5.56
N ALA A 139 -0.25 3.73 -5.88
CA ALA A 139 -1.32 3.55 -4.91
C ALA A 139 -1.90 2.14 -4.91
N SER A 140 -2.46 1.74 -3.77
CA SER A 140 -3.34 0.57 -3.68
C SER A 140 -4.81 0.97 -3.86
N VAL A 141 -5.73 0.00 -3.75
CA VAL A 141 -7.18 0.26 -3.78
C VAL A 141 -7.64 1.30 -2.74
N SER A 142 -6.83 1.61 -1.74
CA SER A 142 -7.12 2.66 -0.76
C SER A 142 -7.33 4.06 -1.38
N CYS A 143 -6.88 4.29 -2.61
CA CYS A 143 -7.06 5.54 -3.34
C CYS A 143 -8.52 5.85 -3.70
N ILE A 144 -9.42 4.84 -3.71
CA ILE A 144 -10.86 5.03 -3.97
C ILE A 144 -11.67 5.30 -2.70
N TYR A 145 -11.03 5.27 -1.53
CA TYR A 145 -11.68 5.58 -0.26
C TYR A 145 -11.70 7.08 0.01
N SER A 146 -12.70 7.50 0.81
CA SER A 146 -12.88 8.89 1.20
C SER A 146 -11.63 9.48 1.86
N ILE A 147 -11.23 10.62 1.36
CA ILE A 147 -10.33 11.58 2.02
C ILE A 147 -11.01 12.95 2.02
N GLY A 148 -10.40 13.97 2.62
CA GLY A 148 -10.98 15.31 2.66
C GLY A 148 -11.20 15.95 1.30
N ASP A 149 -12.02 17.01 1.27
CA ASP A 149 -12.24 17.81 0.07
C ASP A 149 -10.94 18.48 -0.38
N PRO A 150 -10.46 18.27 -1.63
CA PRO A 150 -9.23 18.89 -2.12
C PRO A 150 -9.28 20.42 -2.16
N ILE A 151 -10.46 21.00 -2.31
CA ILE A 151 -10.63 22.46 -2.26
C ILE A 151 -10.41 22.97 -0.84
N ASP A 152 -11.03 22.34 0.15
CA ASP A 152 -10.83 22.71 1.55
C ASP A 152 -9.36 22.53 1.94
N TYR A 153 -8.74 21.41 1.55
CA TYR A 153 -7.34 21.13 1.82
C TYR A 153 -6.40 22.21 1.26
N ARG A 154 -6.60 22.62 0.00
CA ARG A 154 -5.80 23.68 -0.64
C ARG A 154 -6.03 25.05 0.00
N ASN A 155 -7.28 25.39 0.34
CA ASN A 155 -7.61 26.67 0.97
C ASN A 155 -7.04 26.82 2.37
N MET A 156 -6.70 25.70 3.01
CA MET A 156 -6.11 25.66 4.35
C MET A 156 -4.58 25.67 4.35
N VAL A 157 -3.93 25.62 3.19
CA VAL A 157 -2.47 25.74 3.10
C VAL A 157 -2.02 27.11 3.59
N ILE A 158 -1.01 27.13 4.45
CA ILE A 158 -0.37 28.35 4.94
C ILE A 158 0.83 28.64 4.03
N SER A 159 0.78 29.75 3.31
CA SER A 159 1.89 30.24 2.49
C SER A 159 2.67 31.29 3.26
N LEU A 160 3.94 31.03 3.52
CA LEU A 160 4.85 31.92 4.26
C LEU A 160 5.88 32.52 3.31
N ARG A 161 6.15 33.82 3.43
CA ARG A 161 7.19 34.51 2.66
C ARG A 161 7.97 35.46 3.55
N THR A 162 9.27 35.57 3.32
CA THR A 162 10.11 36.57 3.99
C THR A 162 9.60 37.95 3.63
N GLY A 163 9.52 38.84 4.62
CA GLY A 163 8.98 40.23 4.48
C GLY A 163 7.44 40.33 4.54
N MET A 164 6.76 39.20 4.85
CA MET A 164 5.30 39.18 4.98
C MET A 164 4.88 39.73 6.34
N GLU A 165 3.96 40.70 6.36
CA GLU A 165 3.32 41.18 7.58
C GLU A 165 2.35 40.10 8.10
N TRP A 166 2.74 39.41 9.16
CA TRP A 166 1.93 38.41 9.85
C TRP A 166 2.42 38.24 11.26
N SER A 167 1.57 38.51 12.23
CA SER A 167 1.96 38.32 13.63
C SER A 167 2.16 36.85 13.96
N ARG A 168 3.12 36.56 14.83
CA ARG A 168 3.39 35.20 15.32
C ARG A 168 2.13 34.54 15.88
N ASP A 169 1.33 35.25 16.66
CA ASP A 169 0.14 34.72 17.32
C ASP A 169 -0.98 34.39 16.30
N ALA A 170 -1.15 35.19 15.27
CA ALA A 170 -2.06 34.89 14.16
C ALA A 170 -1.62 33.64 13.37
N LEU A 171 -0.31 33.44 13.19
CA LEU A 171 0.19 32.22 12.56
C LEU A 171 -0.02 30.98 13.46
N ILE A 172 0.14 31.11 14.77
CA ILE A 172 -0.16 30.05 15.75
C ILE A 172 -1.64 29.66 15.68
N GLU A 173 -2.55 30.62 15.67
CA GLU A 173 -3.99 30.36 15.54
C GLU A 173 -4.31 29.60 14.24
N LYS A 174 -3.66 30.00 13.15
CA LYS A 174 -3.83 29.31 11.86
C LYS A 174 -3.30 27.90 11.88
N LEU A 175 -2.14 27.63 12.53
CA LEU A 175 -1.58 26.28 12.69
C LEU A 175 -2.53 25.37 13.49
N VAL A 176 -3.11 25.87 14.57
CA VAL A 176 -4.13 25.11 15.35
C VAL A 176 -5.35 24.82 14.48
N THR A 177 -5.81 25.79 13.69
CA THR A 177 -6.93 25.61 12.75
C THR A 177 -6.67 24.49 11.74
N ILE A 178 -5.44 24.31 11.29
CA ILE A 178 -5.04 23.23 10.36
C ILE A 178 -4.56 21.97 11.08
N GLN A 179 -4.94 21.82 12.35
CA GLN A 179 -4.74 20.62 13.19
C GLN A 179 -3.29 20.34 13.61
N TYR A 180 -2.42 21.36 13.68
CA TYR A 180 -1.12 21.22 14.32
C TYR A 180 -1.28 21.43 15.84
N GLU A 181 -0.57 20.65 16.62
CA GLU A 181 -0.54 20.76 18.06
C GLU A 181 0.74 21.46 18.54
N ARG A 182 0.61 22.31 19.55
CA ARG A 182 1.77 22.88 20.22
C ARG A 182 2.40 21.85 21.15
N ASN A 183 3.68 21.56 20.95
CA ASN A 183 4.45 20.75 21.88
C ASN A 183 5.90 21.22 21.90
N ASP A 184 6.29 21.88 22.97
CA ASP A 184 7.63 22.46 23.10
C ASP A 184 8.68 21.42 23.52
N ILE A 185 8.29 20.24 24.01
CA ILE A 185 9.14 19.16 24.50
C ILE A 185 9.31 18.08 23.43
N ASN A 186 8.19 17.46 23.02
CA ASN A 186 8.19 16.40 22.01
C ASN A 186 7.90 16.99 20.62
N PHE A 187 8.96 17.45 19.95
CA PHE A 187 8.87 18.08 18.63
C PHE A 187 8.98 17.03 17.53
N VAL A 188 7.84 16.47 17.19
CA VAL A 188 7.67 15.47 16.12
C VAL A 188 6.73 15.99 15.03
N ARG A 189 6.51 15.23 13.99
CA ARG A 189 5.59 15.53 12.89
C ARG A 189 4.20 16.01 13.40
N ASN A 190 3.58 16.94 12.70
CA ASN A 190 2.29 17.58 13.06
C ASN A 190 2.35 18.44 14.33
N LYS A 191 3.53 18.77 14.82
CA LYS A 191 3.69 19.64 15.98
C LYS A 191 4.39 20.94 15.60
N PHE A 192 4.13 21.96 16.40
CA PHE A 192 4.92 23.19 16.39
C PHE A 192 5.38 23.56 17.80
N ARG A 193 6.44 24.32 17.89
CA ARG A 193 6.95 24.87 19.17
C ARG A 193 7.31 26.32 19.02
N VAL A 194 7.25 27.06 20.14
CA VAL A 194 7.47 28.51 20.19
C VAL A 194 8.58 28.83 21.15
N ARG A 195 9.56 29.59 20.69
CA ARG A 195 10.70 30.06 21.52
C ARG A 195 10.99 31.53 21.24
N GLY A 196 10.46 32.43 22.11
CA GLY A 196 10.56 33.87 21.87
C GLY A 196 9.86 34.27 20.57
N ASP A 197 10.59 34.97 19.68
CA ASP A 197 10.10 35.39 18.38
C ASP A 197 10.31 34.35 17.28
N THR A 198 10.60 33.10 17.66
CA THR A 198 10.82 32.00 16.74
C THR A 198 9.72 30.97 16.86
N LEU A 199 9.16 30.59 15.72
CA LEU A 199 8.20 29.50 15.58
C LEU A 199 8.82 28.38 14.74
N GLU A 200 8.84 27.16 15.29
CA GLU A 200 9.31 25.99 14.57
C GLU A 200 8.14 25.06 14.30
N ILE A 201 8.01 24.60 13.05
CA ILE A 201 6.89 23.78 12.55
C ILE A 201 7.48 22.50 11.96
N PHE A 202 6.97 21.35 12.38
CA PHE A 202 7.32 20.07 11.77
C PHE A 202 6.21 19.62 10.82
N PRO A 203 6.38 19.80 9.48
CA PRO A 203 5.31 19.57 8.51
C PRO A 203 4.82 18.13 8.46
N ALA A 204 3.54 17.93 8.16
CA ALA A 204 2.86 16.65 8.10
C ALA A 204 3.51 15.65 7.11
N GLY A 205 3.94 16.11 5.94
CA GLY A 205 4.57 15.30 4.90
C GLY A 205 6.10 15.24 4.97
N SER A 206 6.75 15.90 5.95
CA SER A 206 8.21 15.99 6.00
C SER A 206 8.87 14.72 6.55
N SER A 207 10.01 14.34 5.97
CA SER A 207 10.79 13.16 6.34
C SER A 207 12.07 13.45 7.13
N GLY A 208 12.15 14.58 7.85
CA GLY A 208 13.33 14.89 8.68
C GLY A 208 13.85 16.32 8.55
N THR A 209 12.98 17.22 8.07
CA THR A 209 13.22 18.66 8.11
C THR A 209 12.04 19.36 8.76
N ALA A 210 12.32 20.38 9.58
CA ALA A 210 11.32 21.28 10.12
C ALA A 210 11.57 22.69 9.58
N LEU A 211 10.52 23.49 9.61
CA LEU A 211 10.58 24.91 9.24
C LEU A 211 10.78 25.74 10.50
N ARG A 212 11.70 26.69 10.44
CA ARG A 212 11.86 27.73 11.45
C ARG A 212 11.49 29.06 10.84
N VAL A 213 10.53 29.74 11.44
CA VAL A 213 10.07 31.09 11.08
C VAL A 213 10.48 32.04 12.17
N GLU A 214 11.31 33.00 11.85
CA GLU A 214 11.81 34.03 12.75
C GLU A 214 11.06 35.34 12.47
N PHE A 215 10.58 36.00 13.52
CA PHE A 215 9.79 37.20 13.45
C PHE A 215 10.58 38.39 13.96
N PHE A 216 10.38 39.55 13.33
CA PHE A 216 10.77 40.85 13.85
C PHE A 216 9.51 41.72 14.01
N GLY A 217 8.97 41.80 15.23
CA GLY A 217 7.64 42.33 15.48
C GLY A 217 6.58 41.48 14.78
N ASP A 218 5.76 42.12 13.93
CA ASP A 218 4.69 41.47 13.17
C ASP A 218 5.10 41.13 11.72
N GLU A 219 6.39 41.05 11.44
CA GLU A 219 6.91 40.71 10.11
C GLU A 219 7.74 39.41 10.19
N ILE A 220 7.63 38.57 9.16
CA ILE A 220 8.46 37.37 8.99
C ILE A 220 9.83 37.82 8.45
N ASP A 221 10.83 37.85 9.34
CA ASP A 221 12.21 38.25 9.01
C ASP A 221 12.93 37.16 8.19
N ARG A 222 12.81 35.90 8.64
CA ARG A 222 13.53 34.80 7.99
C ARG A 222 12.79 33.46 8.11
N ILE A 223 12.89 32.65 7.03
CA ILE A 223 12.39 31.28 6.99
C ILE A 223 13.57 30.34 6.72
N CYS A 224 13.74 29.29 7.54
CA CYS A 224 14.81 28.32 7.40
C CYS A 224 14.28 26.89 7.44
N GLU A 225 14.90 26.01 6.66
CA GLU A 225 14.86 24.59 6.92
C GLU A 225 15.86 24.23 7.99
N ILE A 226 15.41 23.47 8.97
CA ILE A 226 16.23 23.00 10.09
C ILE A 226 16.15 21.48 10.26
N ASP A 227 17.18 20.93 10.86
CA ASP A 227 17.15 19.59 11.42
C ASP A 227 16.36 19.62 12.74
N PRO A 228 15.26 18.87 12.89
CA PRO A 228 14.39 18.99 14.08
C PRO A 228 15.05 18.53 15.37
N LEU A 229 16.04 17.64 15.29
CA LEU A 229 16.75 17.10 16.45
C LEU A 229 17.86 18.05 16.92
N THR A 230 18.68 18.53 16.00
CA THR A 230 19.86 19.36 16.31
C THR A 230 19.61 20.86 16.25
N GLY A 231 18.53 21.28 15.59
CA GLY A 231 18.21 22.69 15.32
C GLY A 231 19.13 23.34 14.29
N LYS A 232 20.02 22.58 13.62
CA LYS A 232 20.94 23.12 12.61
C LYS A 232 20.18 23.56 11.37
N ILE A 233 20.51 24.75 10.87
CA ILE A 233 19.96 25.27 9.61
C ILE A 233 20.55 24.46 8.45
N LYS A 234 19.68 23.89 7.62
CA LYS A 234 19.99 23.19 6.38
C LYS A 234 19.94 24.11 5.16
N GLY A 235 19.02 25.08 5.18
CA GLY A 235 18.85 26.04 4.11
C GLY A 235 18.03 27.26 4.56
N VAL A 236 18.13 28.36 3.81
CA VAL A 236 17.30 29.55 3.97
C VAL A 236 16.34 29.60 2.81
N LEU A 237 15.07 29.85 3.09
CA LEU A 237 13.99 29.87 2.12
C LEU A 237 13.41 31.27 2.00
N SER A 238 13.06 31.69 0.78
CA SER A 238 12.28 32.90 0.54
C SER A 238 10.78 32.66 0.68
N HIS A 239 10.35 31.40 0.55
CA HIS A 239 8.96 30.97 0.60
C HIS A 239 8.87 29.53 1.15
N ALA A 240 7.83 29.26 1.94
CA ALA A 240 7.48 27.93 2.40
C ALA A 240 5.96 27.73 2.47
N CYS A 241 5.50 26.50 2.20
CA CYS A 241 4.11 26.10 2.39
C CYS A 241 3.97 25.13 3.54
N VAL A 242 2.95 25.32 4.39
CA VAL A 242 2.60 24.38 5.45
C VAL A 242 1.21 23.82 5.14
N TYR A 243 1.18 22.52 4.86
CA TYR A 243 -0.04 21.78 4.57
C TYR A 243 -0.73 21.32 5.84
N PRO A 244 -2.06 21.14 5.84
CA PRO A 244 -2.79 20.65 7.00
C PRO A 244 -2.26 19.33 7.55
N ALA A 245 -2.33 19.16 8.87
CA ALA A 245 -1.94 17.92 9.55
C ALA A 245 -2.94 16.77 9.37
N SER A 246 -4.13 17.06 8.83
CA SER A 246 -5.18 16.09 8.52
C SER A 246 -5.80 16.41 7.16
N HIS A 247 -6.23 15.36 6.44
CA HIS A 247 -6.99 15.54 5.20
C HIS A 247 -8.45 16.00 5.46
N TYR A 248 -8.97 15.81 6.67
CA TYR A 248 -10.34 16.19 7.07
C TYR A 248 -10.39 17.58 7.74
N VAL A 249 -9.76 18.57 7.11
CA VAL A 249 -9.76 19.95 7.62
C VAL A 249 -10.83 20.77 6.91
N VAL A 250 -11.67 21.44 7.66
CA VAL A 250 -12.72 22.31 7.14
C VAL A 250 -12.70 23.66 7.85
N GLY A 251 -13.08 24.73 7.15
CA GLY A 251 -13.19 26.06 7.72
C GLY A 251 -14.27 26.15 8.78
N ARG A 252 -14.12 27.09 9.72
CA ARG A 252 -14.98 27.27 10.89
C ARG A 252 -16.47 27.39 10.55
N GLU A 253 -16.83 28.20 9.55
CA GLU A 253 -18.22 28.34 9.10
C GLU A 253 -18.82 27.06 8.54
N LYS A 254 -18.01 26.28 7.80
CA LYS A 254 -18.41 25.00 7.22
C LYS A 254 -18.59 23.96 8.33
N MET A 255 -17.72 24.00 9.35
CA MET A 255 -17.83 23.13 10.55
C MET A 255 -19.12 23.42 11.32
N GLU A 256 -19.44 24.69 11.62
CA GLU A 256 -20.68 25.01 12.35
C GLU A 256 -21.94 24.59 11.57
N ARG A 257 -21.95 24.74 10.26
CA ARG A 257 -23.06 24.23 9.42
C ARG A 257 -23.16 22.71 9.49
N ALA A 258 -22.03 22.02 9.43
CA ALA A 258 -21.98 20.57 9.53
C ALA A 258 -22.49 20.07 10.90
N LEU A 259 -22.07 20.70 12.01
CA LEU A 259 -22.54 20.36 13.35
C LEU A 259 -24.06 20.50 13.50
N ASN A 260 -24.63 21.58 12.93
CA ASN A 260 -26.09 21.76 12.92
C ASN A 260 -26.81 20.68 12.11
N GLN A 261 -26.29 20.29 10.96
CA GLN A 261 -26.84 19.18 10.14
C GLN A 261 -26.76 17.84 10.84
N ILE A 262 -25.61 17.52 11.47
CA ILE A 262 -25.42 16.30 12.27
C ILE A 262 -26.44 16.26 13.42
N TYR A 263 -26.65 17.37 14.10
CA TYR A 263 -27.64 17.47 15.18
C TYR A 263 -29.06 17.21 14.66
N GLN A 264 -29.46 17.81 13.55
CA GLN A 264 -30.79 17.61 12.96
C GLN A 264 -31.01 16.14 12.53
N GLU A 265 -30.03 15.55 11.86
CA GLU A 265 -30.08 14.14 11.47
C GLU A 265 -30.19 13.22 12.69
N MET A 266 -29.48 13.54 13.77
CA MET A 266 -29.60 12.81 15.04
C MET A 266 -31.01 12.90 15.61
N VAL A 267 -31.62 14.09 15.66
CA VAL A 267 -32.99 14.29 16.19
C VAL A 267 -33.99 13.47 15.35
N GLU A 268 -33.90 13.52 14.04
CA GLU A 268 -34.75 12.74 13.14
C GLU A 268 -34.56 11.23 13.35
N ARG A 269 -33.31 10.78 13.54
CA ARG A 269 -33.02 9.35 13.75
C ARG A 269 -33.47 8.84 15.10
N VAL A 270 -33.37 9.65 16.15
CA VAL A 270 -33.92 9.36 17.50
C VAL A 270 -35.43 9.19 17.42
N ALA A 271 -36.15 10.16 16.84
CA ALA A 271 -37.59 10.08 16.65
C ALA A 271 -38.04 8.83 15.87
N TYR A 272 -37.30 8.47 14.81
CA TYR A 272 -37.52 7.23 14.05
C TYR A 272 -37.42 5.97 14.91
N PHE A 273 -36.39 5.88 15.79
CA PHE A 273 -36.23 4.72 16.66
C PHE A 273 -37.29 4.69 17.77
N GLU A 274 -37.65 5.83 18.33
CA GLU A 274 -38.73 5.92 19.34
C GLU A 274 -40.09 5.48 18.77
N GLU A 275 -40.43 5.93 17.55
CA GLU A 275 -41.63 5.50 16.84
C GLU A 275 -41.66 3.98 16.58
N LYS A 276 -40.50 3.37 16.35
CA LYS A 276 -40.37 1.92 16.18
C LYS A 276 -40.26 1.15 17.50
N GLY A 277 -40.33 1.82 18.67
CA GLY A 277 -40.16 1.20 19.98
C GLY A 277 -38.74 0.74 20.30
N LYS A 278 -37.75 1.21 19.53
CA LYS A 278 -36.30 0.89 19.66
C LYS A 278 -35.61 1.90 20.58
N LEU A 279 -35.97 1.88 21.88
CA LEU A 279 -35.51 2.90 22.83
C LEU A 279 -34.02 2.84 23.13
N LEU A 280 -33.42 1.64 23.09
CA LEU A 280 -31.98 1.45 23.29
C LEU A 280 -31.17 2.06 22.16
N GLU A 281 -31.59 1.82 20.91
CA GLU A 281 -30.96 2.39 19.72
C GLU A 281 -31.12 3.92 19.69
N ALA A 282 -32.26 4.44 20.12
CA ALA A 282 -32.51 5.88 20.23
C ALA A 282 -31.56 6.53 21.24
N GLN A 283 -31.40 5.95 22.41
CA GLN A 283 -30.47 6.44 23.43
C GLN A 283 -29.04 6.38 22.96
N ARG A 284 -28.61 5.25 22.40
CA ARG A 284 -27.25 5.01 21.92
C ARG A 284 -26.81 6.02 20.86
N ILE A 285 -27.63 6.24 19.84
CA ILE A 285 -27.29 7.19 18.78
C ILE A 285 -27.26 8.62 19.28
N LYS A 286 -28.17 8.98 20.21
CA LYS A 286 -28.21 10.31 20.81
C LYS A 286 -26.95 10.60 21.61
N GLU A 287 -26.60 9.74 22.58
CA GLU A 287 -25.43 9.93 23.45
C GLU A 287 -24.15 10.02 22.66
N ARG A 288 -23.95 9.09 21.70
CA ARG A 288 -22.76 9.08 20.85
C ARG A 288 -22.64 10.35 20.00
N THR A 289 -23.72 10.72 19.32
CA THR A 289 -23.68 11.88 18.41
C THR A 289 -23.50 13.19 19.17
N MET A 290 -24.10 13.33 20.34
CA MET A 290 -23.90 14.53 21.20
C MET A 290 -22.44 14.66 21.64
N ASN A 291 -21.82 13.54 22.08
CA ASN A 291 -20.40 13.54 22.44
C ASN A 291 -19.50 13.87 21.23
N ASP A 292 -19.78 13.30 20.06
CA ASP A 292 -19.04 13.60 18.84
C ASP A 292 -19.15 15.08 18.42
N ILE A 293 -20.35 15.69 18.55
CA ILE A 293 -20.58 17.12 18.30
C ILE A 293 -19.77 18.00 19.25
N GLU A 294 -19.74 17.65 20.55
CA GLU A 294 -18.97 18.39 21.55
C GLU A 294 -17.47 18.34 21.24
N MET A 295 -16.94 17.15 20.96
CA MET A 295 -15.54 16.97 20.58
C MET A 295 -15.17 17.74 19.30
N LEU A 296 -16.02 17.69 18.26
CA LEU A 296 -15.80 18.43 17.03
C LEU A 296 -15.81 19.95 17.24
N ARG A 297 -16.66 20.46 18.16
CA ARG A 297 -16.74 21.89 18.47
C ARG A 297 -15.51 22.39 19.23
N GLU A 298 -15.05 21.61 20.21
CA GLU A 298 -13.95 22.00 21.10
C GLU A 298 -12.57 21.78 20.46
N THR A 299 -12.39 20.64 19.77
CA THR A 299 -11.08 20.23 19.27
C THR A 299 -10.97 20.19 17.74
N GLY A 300 -12.09 20.30 17.03
CA GLY A 300 -12.16 20.10 15.57
C GLY A 300 -12.00 18.63 15.15
N PHE A 301 -12.00 17.69 16.08
CA PHE A 301 -11.80 16.26 15.82
C PHE A 301 -12.66 15.38 16.74
N CYS A 302 -13.11 14.22 16.24
CA CYS A 302 -13.69 13.16 17.05
C CYS A 302 -13.28 11.78 16.53
N LYS A 303 -13.36 10.75 17.37
CA LYS A 303 -13.07 9.36 16.94
C LYS A 303 -14.13 8.90 15.95
N GLY A 304 -13.71 8.60 14.71
CA GLY A 304 -14.63 8.24 13.63
C GLY A 304 -15.18 9.43 12.84
N ILE A 305 -14.47 10.57 12.86
CA ILE A 305 -14.80 11.78 12.09
C ILE A 305 -15.12 11.51 10.62
N GLU A 306 -14.50 10.48 10.04
CA GLU A 306 -14.74 10.05 8.67
C GLU A 306 -16.22 9.70 8.39
N ASN A 307 -16.99 9.25 9.40
CA ASN A 307 -18.42 8.95 9.23
C ASN A 307 -19.27 10.20 9.00
N TYR A 308 -18.76 11.37 9.33
CA TYR A 308 -19.40 12.67 9.08
C TYR A 308 -18.86 13.36 7.83
N SER A 309 -17.96 12.71 7.06
CA SER A 309 -17.26 13.31 5.91
C SER A 309 -18.19 13.88 4.84
N ALA A 310 -19.35 13.25 4.60
CA ALA A 310 -20.34 13.74 3.66
C ALA A 310 -20.94 15.10 4.10
N VAL A 311 -21.33 15.19 5.38
CA VAL A 311 -21.91 16.39 5.95
C VAL A 311 -20.86 17.50 6.04
N MET A 312 -19.65 17.17 6.49
CA MET A 312 -18.53 18.10 6.60
C MET A 312 -18.12 18.71 5.24
N SER A 313 -18.14 17.91 4.18
CA SER A 313 -17.85 18.38 2.83
C SER A 313 -19.04 19.07 2.14
N GLY A 314 -20.23 19.05 2.76
CA GLY A 314 -21.47 19.64 2.19
C GLY A 314 -22.03 18.84 1.02
N ARG A 315 -21.68 17.55 0.89
CA ARG A 315 -22.22 16.66 -0.15
C ARG A 315 -23.67 16.28 0.15
N LYS A 316 -24.45 16.13 -0.90
CA LYS A 316 -25.80 15.57 -0.79
C LYS A 316 -25.75 14.06 -0.56
N PRO A 317 -26.75 13.47 0.12
CA PRO A 317 -26.83 12.04 0.30
C PRO A 317 -26.68 11.28 -1.04
N GLY A 318 -25.84 10.23 -1.04
CA GLY A 318 -25.56 9.40 -2.20
C GLY A 318 -24.50 9.96 -3.17
N GLN A 319 -24.06 11.19 -3.02
CA GLN A 319 -22.96 11.72 -3.84
C GLN A 319 -21.64 10.99 -3.55
N PRO A 320 -20.78 10.78 -4.60
CA PRO A 320 -19.51 10.11 -4.43
C PRO A 320 -18.60 10.89 -3.47
N PRO A 321 -17.79 10.20 -2.66
CA PRO A 321 -16.81 10.85 -1.80
C PRO A 321 -15.68 11.47 -2.61
N PHE A 322 -15.01 12.46 -2.02
CA PHE A 322 -13.72 12.91 -2.50
C PHE A 322 -12.65 11.87 -2.16
N THR A 323 -11.83 11.57 -3.14
CA THR A 323 -10.80 10.53 -3.08
C THR A 323 -9.47 11.07 -3.61
N LEU A 324 -8.42 10.25 -3.62
CA LEU A 324 -7.14 10.67 -4.21
C LEU A 324 -7.27 11.11 -5.67
N LEU A 325 -8.21 10.53 -6.43
CA LEU A 325 -8.43 10.89 -7.83
C LEU A 325 -8.87 12.35 -7.99
N ASP A 326 -9.53 12.93 -6.99
CA ASP A 326 -10.00 14.33 -7.01
C ASP A 326 -8.87 15.34 -6.74
N TYR A 327 -7.72 14.87 -6.27
CA TYR A 327 -6.51 15.71 -6.10
C TYR A 327 -5.68 15.79 -7.38
N PHE A 328 -5.86 14.85 -8.32
CA PHE A 328 -5.19 14.88 -9.61
C PHE A 328 -5.78 15.96 -10.52
N PRO A 329 -4.97 16.53 -11.44
CA PRO A 329 -5.51 17.36 -12.52
C PRO A 329 -6.28 16.49 -13.52
N GLU A 330 -7.19 17.10 -14.29
CA GLU A 330 -8.09 16.39 -15.20
C GLU A 330 -7.36 15.56 -16.27
N ASP A 331 -6.14 15.96 -16.65
CA ASP A 331 -5.36 15.33 -17.72
C ASP A 331 -4.41 14.21 -17.25
N PHE A 332 -4.57 13.71 -16.02
CA PHE A 332 -3.71 12.66 -15.50
C PHE A 332 -3.82 11.36 -16.30
N LEU A 333 -2.72 10.57 -16.29
CA LEU A 333 -2.66 9.24 -16.87
C LEU A 333 -2.77 8.18 -15.77
N LEU A 334 -3.64 7.20 -15.96
CA LEU A 334 -3.74 6.04 -15.08
C LEU A 334 -3.05 4.82 -15.69
N PHE A 335 -2.14 4.19 -14.94
CA PHE A 335 -1.73 2.82 -15.17
C PHE A 335 -2.43 1.91 -14.15
N CYS A 336 -3.14 0.90 -14.65
CA CYS A 336 -3.77 -0.10 -13.81
C CYS A 336 -2.96 -1.40 -13.90
N ASP A 337 -2.05 -1.61 -12.95
CA ASP A 337 -1.17 -2.78 -12.97
C ASP A 337 -1.91 -4.02 -12.45
N GLU A 338 -1.61 -5.17 -13.09
CA GLU A 338 -2.34 -6.43 -12.93
C GLU A 338 -3.87 -6.20 -12.94
N SER A 339 -4.33 -5.50 -13.98
CA SER A 339 -5.71 -4.98 -14.11
C SER A 339 -6.79 -6.06 -13.95
N HIS A 340 -6.51 -7.28 -14.39
CA HIS A 340 -7.40 -8.45 -14.24
C HIS A 340 -7.71 -8.81 -12.78
N VAL A 341 -6.91 -8.32 -11.82
CA VAL A 341 -7.16 -8.43 -10.37
C VAL A 341 -7.64 -7.12 -9.79
N MET A 342 -7.02 -6.00 -10.18
CA MET A 342 -7.31 -4.69 -9.63
C MET A 342 -8.75 -4.24 -9.92
N LEU A 343 -9.27 -4.44 -11.14
CA LEU A 343 -10.61 -4.01 -11.48
C LEU A 343 -11.72 -4.79 -10.74
N PRO A 344 -11.66 -6.13 -10.62
CA PRO A 344 -12.56 -6.87 -9.75
C PRO A 344 -12.48 -6.46 -8.28
N GLN A 345 -11.28 -6.12 -7.77
CA GLN A 345 -11.11 -5.62 -6.42
C GLN A 345 -11.84 -4.29 -6.21
N VAL A 346 -11.71 -3.32 -7.13
CA VAL A 346 -12.44 -2.06 -7.07
C VAL A 346 -13.95 -2.30 -7.07
N ARG A 347 -14.46 -3.23 -7.88
CA ARG A 347 -15.90 -3.58 -7.92
C ARG A 347 -16.40 -4.15 -6.61
N GLY A 348 -15.58 -4.97 -5.92
CA GLY A 348 -15.98 -5.67 -4.70
C GLY A 348 -16.02 -4.77 -3.44
N MET A 349 -15.26 -3.66 -3.41
CA MET A 349 -15.08 -2.86 -2.19
C MET A 349 -16.38 -2.22 -1.67
N TYR A 350 -17.22 -1.70 -2.53
CA TYR A 350 -18.44 -1.00 -2.14
C TYR A 350 -19.46 -1.89 -1.43
N GLY A 351 -19.72 -3.11 -1.95
CA GLY A 351 -20.76 -4.00 -1.43
C GLY A 351 -20.49 -4.43 0.02
N GLY A 352 -19.26 -4.79 0.34
CA GLY A 352 -18.86 -5.20 1.69
C GLY A 352 -18.99 -4.06 2.71
N ASP A 353 -18.55 -2.85 2.34
CA ASP A 353 -18.67 -1.68 3.23
C ASP A 353 -20.12 -1.31 3.52
N ARG A 354 -20.98 -1.31 2.50
CA ARG A 354 -22.40 -1.00 2.65
C ARG A 354 -23.13 -1.99 3.55
N SER A 355 -22.90 -3.30 3.38
CA SER A 355 -23.52 -4.34 4.19
C SER A 355 -23.17 -4.18 5.69
N ARG A 356 -21.91 -3.96 5.97
CA ARG A 356 -21.41 -3.73 7.35
C ARG A 356 -22.05 -2.50 7.98
N LYS A 357 -22.12 -1.38 7.27
CA LYS A 357 -22.72 -0.12 7.75
C LYS A 357 -24.21 -0.20 7.97
N ALA A 358 -24.92 -0.99 7.17
CA ALA A 358 -26.35 -1.19 7.36
C ALA A 358 -26.66 -1.66 8.79
N SER A 359 -25.95 -2.67 9.28
CA SER A 359 -26.12 -3.15 10.66
C SER A 359 -25.83 -2.05 11.71
N LEU A 360 -24.75 -1.27 11.53
CA LEU A 360 -24.40 -0.19 12.44
C LEU A 360 -25.49 0.91 12.51
N ILE A 361 -26.09 1.25 11.39
CA ILE A 361 -27.12 2.27 11.28
C ILE A 361 -28.46 1.76 11.81
N ASP A 362 -28.87 0.51 11.50
CA ASP A 362 -30.13 -0.06 11.91
C ASP A 362 -30.23 -0.37 13.39
N TYR A 363 -29.07 -0.47 14.07
CA TYR A 363 -28.98 -0.69 15.51
C TYR A 363 -28.44 0.52 16.30
N GLY A 364 -28.46 1.72 15.71
CA GLY A 364 -28.21 2.99 16.39
C GLY A 364 -26.77 3.25 16.77
N PHE A 365 -25.79 2.63 16.10
CA PHE A 365 -24.36 2.91 16.31
C PHE A 365 -23.85 4.04 15.44
N ARG A 366 -24.47 4.29 14.27
CA ARG A 366 -24.10 5.36 13.35
C ARG A 366 -25.32 6.03 12.76
N LEU A 367 -25.17 7.31 12.36
CA LEU A 367 -26.19 8.04 11.60
C LEU A 367 -26.27 7.56 10.14
N PRO A 368 -27.40 7.74 9.45
CA PRO A 368 -27.55 7.38 8.02
C PRO A 368 -26.48 8.00 7.11
N SER A 369 -26.01 9.21 7.38
CA SER A 369 -24.93 9.89 6.64
C SER A 369 -23.61 9.11 6.60
N ALA A 370 -23.40 8.17 7.55
CA ALA A 370 -22.24 7.28 7.54
C ALA A 370 -22.18 6.36 6.31
N PHE A 371 -23.31 6.12 5.62
CA PHE A 371 -23.31 5.40 4.35
C PHE A 371 -22.50 6.10 3.27
N ASP A 372 -22.38 7.42 3.32
CA ASP A 372 -21.67 8.21 2.31
C ASP A 372 -20.16 8.37 2.59
N ASN A 373 -19.68 7.84 3.72
CA ASN A 373 -18.27 7.56 3.95
C ASN A 373 -17.95 6.15 3.39
N ARG A 374 -17.77 6.04 2.12
CA ARG A 374 -17.66 4.78 1.39
C ARG A 374 -16.57 4.83 0.33
N PRO A 375 -16.09 3.68 -0.17
CA PRO A 375 -15.31 3.69 -1.40
C PRO A 375 -16.18 4.12 -2.58
N LEU A 376 -15.54 4.58 -3.65
CA LEU A 376 -16.22 4.81 -4.92
C LEU A 376 -16.87 3.51 -5.42
N GLN A 377 -18.05 3.63 -6.02
CA GLN A 377 -18.58 2.58 -6.87
C GLN A 377 -17.74 2.48 -8.14
N PHE A 378 -17.76 1.33 -8.81
CA PHE A 378 -16.94 1.11 -9.99
C PHE A 378 -17.19 2.16 -11.09
N ASP A 379 -18.46 2.49 -11.36
CA ASP A 379 -18.80 3.49 -12.38
C ASP A 379 -18.36 4.90 -11.97
N GLU A 380 -18.45 5.24 -10.69
CA GLU A 380 -17.94 6.51 -10.16
C GLU A 380 -16.41 6.60 -10.30
N PHE A 381 -15.68 5.53 -9.93
CA PHE A 381 -14.24 5.42 -10.16
C PHE A 381 -13.90 5.60 -11.63
N TYR A 382 -14.59 4.87 -12.49
CA TYR A 382 -14.31 4.85 -13.91
C TYR A 382 -14.62 6.19 -14.61
N SER A 383 -15.62 6.92 -14.12
CA SER A 383 -15.98 8.25 -14.63
C SER A 383 -14.93 9.33 -14.33
N LYS A 384 -14.11 9.15 -13.28
CA LYS A 384 -13.04 10.08 -12.91
C LYS A 384 -11.75 9.87 -13.72
N ILE A 385 -11.66 8.76 -14.47
CA ILE A 385 -10.48 8.43 -15.28
C ILE A 385 -10.54 9.14 -16.61
N ASN A 386 -9.49 9.93 -16.90
CA ASN A 386 -9.31 10.56 -18.21
C ASN A 386 -8.83 9.53 -19.24
N GLN A 387 -7.63 9.00 -19.05
CA GLN A 387 -7.03 7.95 -19.91
C GLN A 387 -6.38 6.87 -19.06
N VAL A 388 -6.50 5.61 -19.49
CA VAL A 388 -5.94 4.47 -18.78
C VAL A 388 -5.18 3.54 -19.72
N ILE A 389 -4.05 3.05 -19.20
CA ILE A 389 -3.32 1.92 -19.76
C ILE A 389 -3.42 0.76 -18.75
N PHE A 390 -4.14 -0.28 -19.14
CA PHE A 390 -4.19 -1.53 -18.39
C PHE A 390 -2.90 -2.31 -18.63
N THR A 391 -2.27 -2.82 -17.58
CA THR A 391 -1.11 -3.69 -17.73
C THR A 391 -1.42 -5.06 -17.11
N SER A 392 -1.21 -6.12 -17.87
CA SER A 392 -1.45 -7.48 -17.42
C SER A 392 -0.77 -8.49 -18.33
N ALA A 393 -0.36 -9.63 -17.76
CA ALA A 393 0.03 -10.80 -18.57
C ALA A 393 -1.18 -11.58 -19.11
N THR A 394 -2.33 -11.40 -18.47
CA THR A 394 -3.61 -12.10 -18.72
C THR A 394 -4.78 -11.14 -18.57
N PRO A 395 -4.93 -10.15 -19.49
CA PRO A 395 -6.03 -9.20 -19.41
C PRO A 395 -7.39 -9.92 -19.48
N GLY A 396 -8.35 -9.46 -18.68
CA GLY A 396 -9.72 -9.97 -18.65
C GLY A 396 -10.56 -9.49 -19.82
N ASP A 397 -11.81 -9.93 -19.84
CA ASP A 397 -12.77 -9.56 -20.91
C ASP A 397 -13.03 -8.06 -20.93
N PHE A 398 -13.14 -7.43 -19.76
CA PHE A 398 -13.36 -5.99 -19.65
C PHE A 398 -12.29 -5.17 -20.36
N GLU A 399 -11.01 -5.49 -20.14
CA GLU A 399 -9.89 -4.80 -20.78
C GLU A 399 -9.88 -5.07 -22.28
N ARG A 400 -10.12 -6.33 -22.69
CA ARG A 400 -10.13 -6.74 -24.12
C ARG A 400 -11.22 -6.05 -24.91
N GLU A 401 -12.44 -5.94 -24.36
CA GLU A 401 -13.59 -5.35 -25.03
C GLU A 401 -13.49 -3.82 -25.14
N ARG A 402 -12.85 -3.18 -24.16
CA ARG A 402 -12.84 -1.72 -24.08
C ARG A 402 -11.60 -1.07 -24.68
N SER A 403 -10.48 -1.78 -24.74
CA SER A 403 -9.23 -1.19 -25.21
C SER A 403 -9.28 -0.87 -26.71
N ALA A 404 -8.97 0.38 -27.05
CA ALA A 404 -8.83 0.82 -28.44
C ALA A 404 -7.67 0.10 -29.15
N GLN A 405 -6.65 -0.33 -28.37
CA GLN A 405 -5.57 -1.20 -28.83
C GLN A 405 -5.04 -2.08 -27.71
N ILE A 406 -4.60 -3.27 -28.10
CA ILE A 406 -3.88 -4.21 -27.23
C ILE A 406 -2.48 -4.38 -27.80
N VAL A 407 -1.47 -4.04 -27.02
CA VAL A 407 -0.06 -4.14 -27.43
C VAL A 407 0.60 -5.27 -26.66
N GLU A 408 1.11 -6.26 -27.37
CA GLU A 408 1.83 -7.38 -26.77
C GLU A 408 3.30 -7.02 -26.48
N GLN A 409 3.80 -7.52 -25.35
CA GLN A 409 5.20 -7.44 -24.94
C GLN A 409 5.62 -8.82 -24.41
N VAL A 410 6.05 -9.70 -25.29
CA VAL A 410 6.38 -11.10 -25.01
C VAL A 410 7.87 -11.30 -24.75
N ILE A 411 8.72 -10.53 -25.42
CA ILE A 411 10.17 -10.68 -25.35
C ILE A 411 10.70 -10.22 -23.99
N ARG A 412 11.42 -11.13 -23.30
CA ARG A 412 12.21 -10.81 -22.12
C ARG A 412 13.61 -10.39 -22.53
N PRO A 413 14.09 -9.22 -22.13
CA PRO A 413 15.45 -8.75 -22.46
C PRO A 413 16.56 -9.70 -21.98
N THR A 414 16.28 -10.51 -20.96
CA THR A 414 17.20 -11.50 -20.39
C THR A 414 17.32 -12.77 -21.22
N GLY A 415 16.50 -12.94 -22.24
CA GLY A 415 16.41 -14.16 -23.05
C GLY A 415 15.74 -15.34 -22.36
N LEU A 416 15.26 -15.19 -21.14
CA LEU A 416 14.60 -16.27 -20.37
C LEU A 416 13.34 -16.76 -21.09
N LEU A 417 13.25 -18.07 -21.23
CA LEU A 417 12.12 -18.76 -21.88
C LEU A 417 10.97 -18.96 -20.89
N ASP A 418 9.75 -19.09 -21.41
CA ASP A 418 8.67 -19.69 -20.62
C ASP A 418 9.02 -21.16 -20.31
N PRO A 419 8.62 -21.69 -19.14
CA PRO A 419 9.03 -23.02 -18.69
C PRO A 419 8.46 -24.13 -19.58
N ASN A 420 9.14 -25.25 -19.59
CA ASN A 420 8.58 -26.49 -20.14
C ASN A 420 7.46 -26.98 -19.23
N ILE A 421 6.36 -27.45 -19.85
CA ILE A 421 5.22 -27.99 -19.12
C ILE A 421 5.12 -29.48 -19.41
N THR A 422 5.05 -30.29 -18.35
CA THR A 422 4.82 -31.73 -18.42
C THR A 422 3.53 -32.05 -17.69
N VAL A 423 2.65 -32.81 -18.31
CA VAL A 423 1.44 -33.35 -17.66
C VAL A 423 1.75 -34.77 -17.26
N LYS A 424 1.58 -35.11 -15.98
CA LYS A 424 1.78 -36.44 -15.41
C LYS A 424 0.47 -36.94 -14.78
N PRO A 425 0.22 -38.27 -14.74
CA PRO A 425 -0.96 -38.82 -14.09
C PRO A 425 -0.94 -38.55 -12.58
N THR A 426 -2.12 -38.64 -11.95
CA THR A 426 -2.25 -38.50 -10.49
C THR A 426 -1.85 -39.77 -9.75
N GLU A 427 -1.79 -40.91 -10.43
CA GLU A 427 -1.25 -42.19 -9.90
C GLU A 427 0.24 -42.02 -9.56
N ASP A 428 0.64 -42.36 -8.34
CA ASP A 428 2.02 -42.24 -7.82
C ASP A 428 2.56 -40.79 -7.78
N GLN A 429 1.68 -39.76 -7.89
CA GLN A 429 2.08 -38.35 -7.94
C GLN A 429 2.94 -37.91 -6.74
N MET A 430 2.73 -38.49 -5.54
CA MET A 430 3.48 -38.13 -4.34
C MET A 430 4.94 -38.62 -4.40
N ASP A 431 5.16 -39.84 -4.87
CA ASP A 431 6.51 -40.40 -5.00
C ASP A 431 7.29 -39.68 -6.10
N ASP A 432 6.62 -39.37 -7.21
CA ASP A 432 7.20 -38.59 -8.29
C ASP A 432 7.54 -37.16 -7.81
N LEU A 433 6.63 -36.49 -7.07
CA LEU A 433 6.85 -35.16 -6.51
C LEU A 433 8.05 -35.13 -5.55
N VAL A 434 8.17 -36.12 -4.64
CA VAL A 434 9.31 -36.25 -3.73
C VAL A 434 10.62 -36.42 -4.50
N SER A 435 10.61 -37.24 -5.57
CA SER A 435 11.76 -37.45 -6.43
C SER A 435 12.20 -36.16 -7.13
N GLU A 436 11.25 -35.42 -7.71
CA GLU A 436 11.50 -34.15 -8.39
C GLU A 436 11.99 -33.06 -7.42
N ILE A 437 11.44 -33.00 -6.20
CA ILE A 437 11.91 -32.09 -5.14
C ILE A 437 13.38 -32.40 -4.81
N ASN A 438 13.70 -33.65 -4.54
CA ASN A 438 15.07 -34.06 -4.19
C ASN A 438 16.07 -33.72 -5.29
N LEU A 439 15.68 -33.90 -6.56
CA LEU A 439 16.51 -33.53 -7.71
C LEU A 439 16.84 -32.04 -7.75
N ARG A 440 15.87 -31.17 -7.41
CA ARG A 440 16.05 -29.71 -7.39
C ARG A 440 16.83 -29.23 -6.19
N THR A 441 16.52 -29.77 -5.01
CA THR A 441 17.20 -29.40 -3.76
C THR A 441 18.68 -29.75 -3.77
N GLN A 442 19.05 -30.88 -4.38
CA GLN A 442 20.47 -31.23 -4.62
C GLN A 442 21.24 -30.22 -5.49
N ARG A 443 20.52 -29.46 -6.33
CA ARG A 443 21.09 -28.39 -7.15
C ARG A 443 21.03 -27.02 -6.47
N GLY A 444 20.51 -26.96 -5.26
CA GLY A 444 20.30 -25.70 -4.54
C GLY A 444 19.16 -24.84 -5.09
N GLU A 445 18.26 -25.44 -5.88
CA GLU A 445 17.10 -24.79 -6.48
C GLU A 445 15.87 -24.92 -5.54
N ARG A 446 14.82 -24.09 -5.76
CA ARG A 446 13.60 -24.06 -4.95
C ARG A 446 12.40 -24.57 -5.71
N VAL A 447 11.44 -25.10 -4.97
CA VAL A 447 10.22 -25.72 -5.51
C VAL A 447 8.98 -25.04 -4.94
N LEU A 448 8.00 -24.77 -5.80
CA LEU A 448 6.67 -24.33 -5.41
C LEU A 448 5.66 -25.43 -5.70
N VAL A 449 4.79 -25.73 -4.74
CA VAL A 449 3.72 -26.71 -4.91
C VAL A 449 2.37 -26.04 -4.64
N THR A 450 1.44 -26.16 -5.59
CA THR A 450 0.09 -25.59 -5.43
C THR A 450 -0.95 -26.66 -5.21
N THR A 451 -1.77 -26.49 -4.16
CA THR A 451 -2.91 -27.35 -3.79
C THR A 451 -4.23 -26.63 -3.98
N LEU A 452 -5.35 -27.30 -3.76
CA LEU A 452 -6.69 -26.72 -3.87
C LEU A 452 -7.26 -26.23 -2.54
N THR A 453 -6.87 -26.83 -1.42
CA THR A 453 -7.42 -26.51 -0.10
C THR A 453 -6.32 -26.33 0.95
N LYS A 454 -6.67 -25.68 2.07
CA LYS A 454 -5.78 -25.50 3.21
C LYS A 454 -5.39 -26.86 3.83
N ALA A 455 -6.36 -27.72 4.03
CA ALA A 455 -6.11 -29.06 4.57
C ALA A 455 -5.09 -29.84 3.70
N MET A 456 -5.27 -29.84 2.37
CA MET A 456 -4.30 -30.49 1.47
C MET A 456 -2.90 -29.87 1.56
N ALA A 457 -2.79 -28.57 1.79
CA ALA A 457 -1.49 -27.92 1.94
C ALA A 457 -0.81 -28.33 3.26
N GLU A 458 -1.57 -28.39 4.34
CA GLU A 458 -1.12 -28.82 5.66
C GLU A 458 -0.69 -30.32 5.63
N ASP A 459 -1.56 -31.19 5.12
CA ASP A 459 -1.29 -32.63 5.00
C ASP A 459 -0.05 -32.90 4.13
N LEU A 460 0.08 -32.18 3.01
CA LEU A 460 1.25 -32.32 2.13
C LEU A 460 2.54 -31.83 2.81
N THR A 461 2.46 -30.77 3.60
CA THR A 461 3.61 -30.27 4.35
C THR A 461 4.08 -31.32 5.37
N GLU A 462 3.17 -31.87 6.17
CA GLU A 462 3.49 -32.93 7.12
C GLU A 462 4.07 -34.18 6.43
N TYR A 463 3.49 -34.55 5.29
CA TYR A 463 4.00 -35.68 4.50
C TYR A 463 5.45 -35.42 4.01
N LEU A 464 5.76 -34.25 3.45
CA LEU A 464 7.09 -33.93 2.98
C LEU A 464 8.12 -33.79 4.11
N GLU A 465 7.72 -33.29 5.28
CA GLU A 465 8.56 -33.28 6.48
C GLU A 465 8.97 -34.67 6.90
N GLY A 466 8.06 -35.64 6.75
CA GLY A 466 8.35 -37.08 7.00
C GLY A 466 9.49 -37.66 6.15
N PHE A 467 9.76 -37.07 4.98
CA PHE A 467 10.90 -37.39 4.11
C PHE A 467 12.13 -36.49 4.36
N SER A 468 12.16 -35.73 5.47
CA SER A 468 13.23 -34.80 5.83
C SER A 468 13.43 -33.67 4.81
N ILE A 469 12.41 -33.32 4.05
CA ILE A 469 12.41 -32.18 3.15
C ILE A 469 12.11 -30.93 3.96
N LYS A 470 12.91 -29.88 3.78
CA LYS A 470 12.68 -28.58 4.40
C LYS A 470 11.54 -27.88 3.66
N VAL A 471 10.35 -27.89 4.22
CA VAL A 471 9.13 -27.35 3.62
C VAL A 471 8.44 -26.37 4.55
N ARG A 472 7.79 -25.36 3.98
CA ARG A 472 6.79 -24.51 4.67
C ARG A 472 5.52 -24.43 3.84
N TYR A 473 4.39 -24.19 4.50
CA TYR A 473 3.16 -23.87 3.80
C TYR A 473 2.75 -22.41 4.04
N MET A 474 1.99 -21.86 3.10
CA MET A 474 1.47 -20.50 3.17
C MET A 474 -0.01 -20.47 2.76
N HIS A 475 -0.85 -19.83 3.58
CA HIS A 475 -2.27 -19.66 3.33
C HIS A 475 -2.69 -18.17 3.43
N HIS A 476 -3.98 -17.89 3.24
CA HIS A 476 -4.51 -16.51 3.20
C HIS A 476 -4.51 -15.79 4.55
N ASP A 477 -4.48 -16.55 5.68
CA ASP A 477 -4.49 -15.97 7.03
C ASP A 477 -3.10 -15.51 7.49
N VAL A 478 -2.03 -15.84 6.74
CA VAL A 478 -0.67 -15.37 7.01
C VAL A 478 -0.61 -13.87 6.76
N ASP A 479 -0.16 -13.11 7.76
CA ASP A 479 -0.07 -11.67 7.64
C ASP A 479 0.98 -11.22 6.60
N THR A 480 0.96 -9.94 6.25
CA THR A 480 1.84 -9.42 5.19
C THR A 480 3.31 -9.49 5.57
N MET A 481 3.66 -9.29 6.83
CA MET A 481 5.05 -9.32 7.31
C MET A 481 5.58 -10.75 7.35
N GLU A 482 4.83 -11.66 7.93
CA GLU A 482 5.16 -13.09 7.98
C GLU A 482 5.28 -13.68 6.57
N ARG A 483 4.39 -13.27 5.64
CA ARG A 483 4.49 -13.67 4.23
C ARG A 483 5.81 -13.21 3.58
N MET A 484 6.25 -11.99 3.88
CA MET A 484 7.52 -11.49 3.37
C MET A 484 8.72 -12.24 3.95
N GLU A 485 8.66 -12.60 5.23
CA GLU A 485 9.69 -13.42 5.89
C GLU A 485 9.77 -14.82 5.27
N ILE A 486 8.63 -15.49 5.06
CA ILE A 486 8.58 -16.81 4.40
C ILE A 486 9.25 -16.74 3.02
N ILE A 487 8.96 -15.71 2.23
CA ILE A 487 9.54 -15.56 0.88
C ILE A 487 11.04 -15.28 0.95
N ARG A 488 11.47 -14.42 1.87
CA ARG A 488 12.89 -14.16 2.11
C ARG A 488 13.63 -15.43 2.51
N ASP A 489 13.08 -16.20 3.44
CA ASP A 489 13.67 -17.43 3.96
C ASP A 489 13.77 -18.49 2.85
N LEU A 490 12.76 -18.61 1.97
CA LEU A 490 12.83 -19.46 0.77
C LEU A 490 13.98 -19.04 -0.14
N ARG A 491 14.15 -17.76 -0.40
CA ARG A 491 15.23 -17.23 -1.24
C ARG A 491 16.60 -17.45 -0.62
N LEU A 492 16.73 -17.30 0.70
CA LEU A 492 17.96 -17.54 1.45
C LEU A 492 18.30 -19.04 1.56
N GLY A 493 17.33 -19.94 1.34
CA GLY A 493 17.52 -21.37 1.43
C GLY A 493 17.39 -21.94 2.83
N GLU A 494 16.72 -21.26 3.72
CA GLU A 494 16.37 -21.79 5.03
C GLU A 494 15.45 -23.01 4.90
N PHE A 495 14.63 -23.02 3.84
CA PHE A 495 13.84 -24.15 3.40
C PHE A 495 13.79 -24.21 1.86
N ASP A 496 13.39 -25.36 1.31
CA ASP A 496 13.53 -25.67 -0.12
C ASP A 496 12.20 -25.70 -0.88
N VAL A 497 11.10 -26.01 -0.17
CA VAL A 497 9.78 -26.18 -0.77
C VAL A 497 8.76 -25.28 -0.10
N LEU A 498 8.00 -24.55 -0.89
CA LEU A 498 6.86 -23.77 -0.44
C LEU A 498 5.56 -24.36 -0.99
N VAL A 499 4.67 -24.78 -0.09
CA VAL A 499 3.36 -25.34 -0.41
C VAL A 499 2.27 -24.31 -0.16
N GLY A 500 1.23 -24.26 -0.99
CA GLY A 500 0.05 -23.45 -0.70
C GLY A 500 -1.00 -23.43 -1.78
N ILE A 501 -2.14 -22.81 -1.47
CA ILE A 501 -3.33 -22.83 -2.31
C ILE A 501 -3.22 -21.86 -3.49
N ASN A 502 -2.87 -20.64 -3.18
CA ASN A 502 -2.89 -19.51 -4.12
C ASN A 502 -1.67 -18.64 -3.90
N LEU A 503 -0.54 -19.35 -3.76
CA LEU A 503 0.72 -18.82 -3.24
C LEU A 503 1.16 -17.55 -3.92
N LEU A 504 0.75 -17.37 -5.18
CA LEU A 504 1.59 -16.62 -6.07
C LEU A 504 0.79 -15.84 -7.11
N ARG A 505 -0.40 -15.39 -6.74
CA ARG A 505 -1.16 -14.63 -7.73
C ARG A 505 -0.37 -13.46 -8.26
N GLU A 506 0.42 -12.74 -7.42
CA GLU A 506 0.99 -11.47 -7.90
C GLU A 506 2.21 -11.02 -7.07
N GLY A 507 3.17 -10.39 -7.73
CA GLY A 507 4.21 -9.59 -7.10
C GLY A 507 5.45 -10.34 -6.57
N LEU A 508 5.55 -11.67 -6.70
CA LEU A 508 6.70 -12.41 -6.21
C LEU A 508 7.75 -12.63 -7.30
N ASP A 509 8.94 -12.14 -7.04
CA ASP A 509 10.12 -12.33 -7.88
C ASP A 509 11.09 -13.28 -7.18
N ILE A 510 10.96 -14.58 -7.48
CA ILE A 510 11.78 -15.64 -6.87
C ILE A 510 12.55 -16.38 -7.99
N PRO A 511 13.70 -15.85 -8.44
CA PRO A 511 14.47 -16.46 -9.51
C PRO A 511 15.09 -17.81 -9.14
N GLU A 512 15.13 -18.15 -7.87
CA GLU A 512 15.63 -19.41 -7.33
C GLU A 512 14.70 -20.60 -7.60
N VAL A 513 13.42 -20.33 -7.95
CA VAL A 513 12.42 -21.37 -8.24
C VAL A 513 12.65 -21.95 -9.62
N SER A 514 12.97 -23.24 -9.69
CA SER A 514 13.13 -23.99 -10.93
C SER A 514 11.99 -24.94 -11.23
N LEU A 515 11.20 -25.35 -10.22
CA LEU A 515 10.05 -26.22 -10.39
C LEU A 515 8.79 -25.60 -9.79
N VAL A 516 7.71 -25.65 -10.56
CA VAL A 516 6.36 -25.43 -10.07
C VAL A 516 5.52 -26.67 -10.29
N ALA A 517 5.07 -27.30 -9.21
CA ALA A 517 4.19 -28.46 -9.24
C ALA A 517 2.75 -28.03 -8.97
N ILE A 518 1.83 -28.42 -9.85
CA ILE A 518 0.41 -28.13 -9.76
C ILE A 518 -0.35 -29.44 -9.53
N LEU A 519 -0.79 -29.67 -8.30
CA LEU A 519 -1.59 -30.85 -7.97
C LEU A 519 -3.05 -30.61 -8.40
N ASP A 520 -3.74 -31.71 -8.76
CA ASP A 520 -5.13 -31.65 -9.19
C ASP A 520 -5.37 -30.58 -10.27
N ALA A 521 -4.53 -30.56 -11.30
CA ALA A 521 -4.61 -29.53 -12.33
C ALA A 521 -5.85 -29.64 -13.21
N ASP A 522 -6.50 -30.81 -13.24
CA ASP A 522 -7.73 -31.10 -13.97
C ASP A 522 -9.02 -30.76 -13.18
N LYS A 523 -8.92 -30.33 -11.94
CA LYS A 523 -10.11 -29.90 -11.17
C LYS A 523 -10.48 -28.48 -11.55
N GLU A 524 -11.26 -28.34 -12.61
CA GLU A 524 -11.68 -27.03 -13.12
C GLU A 524 -12.34 -26.16 -12.03
N GLY A 525 -11.99 -24.88 -12.01
CA GLY A 525 -12.49 -23.89 -11.07
C GLY A 525 -11.61 -22.65 -11.08
N PHE A 526 -11.91 -21.73 -10.17
CA PHE A 526 -11.23 -20.45 -10.10
C PHE A 526 -9.69 -20.57 -9.96
N LEU A 527 -9.21 -21.57 -9.17
CA LEU A 527 -7.78 -21.82 -8.94
C LEU A 527 -7.08 -22.57 -10.09
N ARG A 528 -7.84 -23.12 -11.02
CA ARG A 528 -7.34 -23.88 -12.20
C ARG A 528 -7.90 -23.31 -13.50
N SER A 529 -8.36 -22.04 -13.48
CA SER A 529 -8.70 -21.30 -14.70
C SER A 529 -7.45 -21.04 -15.53
N GLU A 530 -7.63 -20.80 -16.83
CA GLU A 530 -6.55 -20.43 -17.75
C GLU A 530 -5.65 -19.31 -17.17
N THR A 531 -6.25 -18.22 -16.69
CA THR A 531 -5.53 -17.09 -16.09
C THR A 531 -4.68 -17.53 -14.89
N SER A 532 -5.26 -18.32 -13.97
CA SER A 532 -4.56 -18.81 -12.78
C SER A 532 -3.40 -19.73 -13.15
N LEU A 533 -3.60 -20.63 -14.12
CA LEU A 533 -2.57 -21.54 -14.62
C LEU A 533 -1.42 -20.77 -15.28
N VAL A 534 -1.70 -19.84 -16.20
CA VAL A 534 -0.67 -19.03 -16.88
C VAL A 534 0.16 -18.24 -15.88
N GLN A 535 -0.46 -17.69 -14.84
CA GLN A 535 0.27 -16.97 -13.80
C GLN A 535 1.13 -17.85 -12.92
N THR A 536 0.63 -19.03 -12.54
CA THR A 536 1.37 -20.02 -11.76
C THR A 536 2.55 -20.56 -12.56
N ILE A 537 2.36 -20.89 -13.82
CA ILE A 537 3.41 -21.31 -14.78
C ILE A 537 4.49 -20.21 -14.86
N GLY A 538 4.09 -18.96 -14.97
CA GLY A 538 4.99 -17.82 -15.10
C GLY A 538 5.95 -17.63 -13.91
N ARG A 539 5.74 -18.30 -12.77
CA ARG A 539 6.66 -18.25 -11.62
C ARG A 539 7.96 -18.99 -11.88
N ALA A 540 7.95 -20.05 -12.69
CA ALA A 540 9.16 -20.73 -13.10
C ALA A 540 9.89 -20.02 -14.27
N ALA A 541 9.28 -19.04 -14.92
CA ALA A 541 9.84 -18.35 -16.09
C ALA A 541 11.02 -17.40 -15.79
N ARG A 542 11.45 -17.28 -14.53
CA ARG A 542 12.59 -16.47 -14.09
C ARG A 542 13.87 -17.27 -13.89
N ASN A 543 13.77 -18.57 -13.98
CA ASN A 543 14.89 -19.50 -13.91
C ASN A 543 15.17 -20.08 -15.29
N ALA A 544 16.44 -20.14 -15.68
CA ALA A 544 16.83 -20.73 -16.98
C ALA A 544 16.47 -22.22 -17.09
N ASN A 545 16.38 -22.92 -15.94
CA ASN A 545 15.98 -24.31 -15.81
C ASN A 545 14.51 -24.46 -15.37
N GLY A 546 13.69 -23.44 -15.64
CA GLY A 546 12.28 -23.43 -15.20
C GLY A 546 11.46 -24.54 -15.83
N GLU A 547 10.79 -25.33 -15.00
CA GLU A 547 9.88 -26.41 -15.40
C GLU A 547 8.57 -26.35 -14.61
N VAL A 548 7.51 -26.85 -15.23
CA VAL A 548 6.19 -27.00 -14.57
C VAL A 548 5.70 -28.42 -14.76
N ILE A 549 5.27 -29.04 -13.67
CA ILE A 549 4.60 -30.33 -13.69
C ILE A 549 3.14 -30.11 -13.28
N MET A 550 2.23 -30.55 -14.13
CA MET A 550 0.80 -30.60 -13.87
C MET A 550 0.39 -32.05 -13.62
N TYR A 551 -0.02 -32.36 -12.42
CA TYR A 551 -0.59 -33.69 -12.12
C TYR A 551 -2.09 -33.66 -12.43
N ALA A 552 -2.46 -34.47 -13.42
CA ALA A 552 -3.82 -34.52 -13.95
C ALA A 552 -4.05 -35.83 -14.71
N ASP A 553 -5.24 -36.41 -14.59
CA ASP A 553 -5.66 -37.60 -15.32
C ASP A 553 -6.27 -37.27 -16.67
N SER A 554 -6.68 -36.02 -16.86
CA SER A 554 -7.20 -35.49 -18.12
C SER A 554 -6.78 -34.06 -18.36
N VAL A 555 -6.57 -33.68 -19.62
CA VAL A 555 -6.27 -32.29 -19.98
C VAL A 555 -7.57 -31.53 -20.18
N THR A 556 -7.81 -30.57 -19.31
CA THR A 556 -9.01 -29.71 -19.39
C THR A 556 -8.84 -28.59 -20.43
N PRO A 557 -9.95 -27.96 -20.90
CA PRO A 557 -9.88 -26.83 -21.80
C PRO A 557 -9.05 -25.65 -21.27
N SER A 558 -9.06 -25.42 -19.95
CA SER A 558 -8.25 -24.37 -19.30
C SER A 558 -6.75 -24.72 -19.32
N MET A 559 -6.39 -25.99 -19.06
CA MET A 559 -5.02 -26.47 -19.19
C MET A 559 -4.54 -26.36 -20.63
N GLU A 560 -5.34 -26.81 -21.61
CA GLU A 560 -4.98 -26.77 -23.02
C GLU A 560 -4.65 -25.34 -23.48
N ARG A 561 -5.48 -24.37 -23.13
CA ARG A 561 -5.26 -22.97 -23.46
C ARG A 561 -4.00 -22.42 -22.80
N ALA A 562 -3.78 -22.72 -21.50
CA ALA A 562 -2.60 -22.27 -20.78
C ALA A 562 -1.30 -22.88 -21.35
N ILE A 563 -1.30 -24.16 -21.67
CA ILE A 563 -0.16 -24.86 -22.30
C ILE A 563 0.13 -24.26 -23.67
N ARG A 564 -0.90 -24.10 -24.53
CA ARG A 564 -0.75 -23.55 -25.87
C ARG A 564 -0.18 -22.12 -25.83
N GLU A 565 -0.68 -21.27 -24.94
CA GLU A 565 -0.20 -19.89 -24.80
C GLU A 565 1.25 -19.86 -24.30
N THR A 566 1.62 -20.70 -23.35
CA THR A 566 3.00 -20.81 -22.85
C THR A 566 3.96 -21.28 -23.96
N LEU A 567 3.57 -22.26 -24.74
CA LEU A 567 4.35 -22.74 -25.89
C LEU A 567 4.50 -21.66 -26.97
N ARG A 568 3.43 -20.92 -27.28
CA ARG A 568 3.47 -19.79 -28.22
C ARG A 568 4.51 -18.76 -27.79
N ARG A 569 4.46 -18.32 -26.53
CA ARG A 569 5.39 -17.35 -25.95
C ARG A 569 6.83 -17.87 -25.96
N ARG A 570 7.02 -19.14 -25.62
CA ARG A 570 8.33 -19.79 -25.66
C ARG A 570 8.93 -19.79 -27.05
N THR A 571 8.16 -20.19 -28.08
CA THR A 571 8.60 -20.21 -29.47
C THR A 571 9.01 -18.83 -29.97
N ILE A 572 8.26 -17.77 -29.64
CA ILE A 572 8.59 -16.38 -29.99
C ILE A 572 9.91 -15.96 -29.34
N GLN A 573 10.09 -16.27 -28.06
CA GLN A 573 11.33 -15.93 -27.36
C GLN A 573 12.54 -16.72 -27.88
N GLU A 574 12.38 -18.00 -28.19
CA GLU A 574 13.44 -18.84 -28.76
C GLU A 574 13.90 -18.31 -30.13
N ALA A 575 12.96 -17.93 -31.00
CA ALA A 575 13.27 -17.34 -32.31
C ALA A 575 14.04 -16.03 -32.14
N TYR A 576 13.58 -15.15 -31.24
CA TYR A 576 14.26 -13.89 -30.93
C TYR A 576 15.69 -14.11 -30.39
N ASN A 577 15.85 -15.05 -29.46
CA ASN A 577 17.17 -15.39 -28.91
C ASN A 577 18.13 -15.90 -29.97
N ALA A 578 17.65 -16.76 -30.88
CA ALA A 578 18.44 -17.30 -31.99
C ALA A 578 18.89 -16.19 -32.95
N GLU A 579 17.97 -15.27 -33.30
CA GLU A 579 18.27 -14.16 -34.20
C GLU A 579 19.32 -13.19 -33.63
N HIS A 580 19.26 -12.93 -32.32
CA HIS A 580 20.11 -11.96 -31.64
C HIS A 580 21.30 -12.58 -30.89
N GLY A 581 21.49 -13.90 -30.97
CA GLY A 581 22.57 -14.61 -30.27
C GLY A 581 22.51 -14.52 -28.74
N ILE A 582 21.31 -14.43 -28.16
CA ILE A 582 21.09 -14.28 -26.72
C ILE A 582 21.08 -15.66 -26.07
N VAL A 583 21.91 -15.83 -25.04
CA VAL A 583 21.88 -17.01 -24.16
C VAL A 583 21.11 -16.70 -22.90
N PRO A 584 20.02 -17.44 -22.61
CA PRO A 584 19.24 -17.24 -21.40
C PRO A 584 20.07 -17.33 -20.12
N LYS A 585 19.95 -16.36 -19.22
CA LYS A 585 20.65 -16.37 -17.94
C LYS A 585 19.66 -16.06 -16.80
N THR A 586 19.68 -16.87 -15.75
CA THR A 586 18.92 -16.62 -14.53
C THR A 586 19.36 -15.28 -13.92
N ILE A 587 18.41 -14.43 -13.58
CA ILE A 587 18.67 -13.14 -12.93
C ILE A 587 19.07 -13.41 -11.48
N LYS A 588 20.23 -12.94 -11.07
CA LYS A 588 20.59 -12.88 -9.65
C LYS A 588 20.20 -11.50 -9.13
N LYS A 589 19.22 -11.45 -8.25
CA LYS A 589 18.86 -10.24 -7.49
C LYS A 589 19.29 -10.41 -6.04
N ASP A 590 19.95 -9.39 -5.50
CA ASP A 590 20.22 -9.36 -4.06
C ASP A 590 18.90 -9.42 -3.29
N VAL A 591 18.88 -10.16 -2.19
CA VAL A 591 17.76 -10.19 -1.27
C VAL A 591 17.79 -8.86 -0.52
N ARG A 592 17.14 -7.83 -1.07
CA ARG A 592 17.00 -6.54 -0.39
C ARG A 592 15.91 -6.68 0.66
N ASP A 593 16.17 -6.19 1.86
CA ASP A 593 15.13 -6.01 2.87
C ASP A 593 14.12 -4.98 2.35
N ILE A 594 12.93 -5.46 2.00
CA ILE A 594 11.79 -4.59 1.59
C ILE A 594 11.36 -3.69 2.77
N LEU A 595 11.81 -4.00 3.98
CA LEU A 595 11.69 -3.18 5.19
C LEU A 595 12.35 -1.78 5.10
N GLU A 596 13.28 -1.55 4.17
CA GLU A 596 13.90 -0.23 4.01
C GLU A 596 12.97 0.87 3.47
N ILE A 597 11.80 0.52 2.92
CA ILE A 597 10.84 1.52 2.43
C ILE A 597 9.94 2.03 3.57
N THR A 598 9.73 1.22 4.61
CA THR A 598 8.93 1.56 5.79
C THR A 598 9.78 1.94 7.01
N SER A 599 11.07 1.70 6.99
CA SER A 599 11.98 2.03 8.08
C SER A 599 13.24 2.73 7.55
N LYS A 600 13.16 4.04 7.30
CA LYS A 600 14.32 4.92 7.46
C LYS A 600 14.37 5.46 8.90
N ALA A 601 14.22 4.59 9.89
CA ALA A 601 14.99 4.74 11.10
C ALA A 601 16.40 4.19 10.77
N PRO A 602 17.50 4.80 11.17
CA PRO A 602 18.81 4.21 10.98
C PRO A 602 18.78 2.86 11.70
N ALA A 603 18.74 1.77 10.96
CA ALA A 603 19.11 0.46 11.45
C ALA A 603 20.64 0.48 11.65
N ASP A 604 21.08 1.25 12.63
CA ASP A 604 22.30 0.96 13.34
C ASP A 604 21.95 -0.18 14.30
N GLY A 605 22.26 -1.36 13.86
CA GLY A 605 22.15 -2.47 14.76
C GLY A 605 21.78 -3.76 14.03
N LYS A 606 22.73 -4.39 13.36
CA LYS A 606 23.05 -5.74 13.88
C LYS A 606 22.93 -5.60 15.38
N GLN A 607 21.96 -6.25 16.01
CA GLN A 607 21.98 -6.44 17.44
C GLN A 607 23.33 -7.13 17.74
N LYS A 608 24.37 -6.33 17.93
CA LYS A 608 25.57 -6.76 18.63
C LYS A 608 25.01 -7.30 19.94
N LYS A 609 25.10 -8.61 20.11
CA LYS A 609 24.73 -9.26 21.36
C LYS A 609 25.48 -8.47 22.43
N LEU A 610 24.73 -7.66 23.18
CA LEU A 610 25.26 -6.81 24.22
C LEU A 610 26.13 -7.69 25.12
N THR A 611 27.35 -7.31 25.35
CA THR A 611 28.19 -7.95 26.35
C THR A 611 27.54 -7.80 27.71
N LYS A 612 27.83 -8.68 28.65
CA LYS A 612 27.26 -8.63 30.01
C LYS A 612 27.45 -7.25 30.65
N LYS A 613 28.56 -6.60 30.34
CA LYS A 613 28.91 -5.25 30.86
C LYS A 613 28.11 -4.13 30.19
N GLU A 614 27.90 -4.21 28.88
CA GLU A 614 27.08 -3.24 28.13
C GLU A 614 25.61 -3.33 28.50
N ARG A 615 25.09 -4.55 28.71
CA ARG A 615 23.74 -4.78 29.19
C ARG A 615 23.52 -4.19 30.58
N GLN A 616 24.45 -4.39 31.49
CA GLN A 616 24.35 -3.84 32.84
C GLN A 616 24.33 -2.30 32.80
N LEU A 617 25.18 -1.68 31.99
CA LEU A 617 25.24 -0.23 31.81
C LEU A 617 23.90 0.31 31.23
N LEU A 618 23.27 -0.43 30.31
CA LEU A 618 21.98 -0.07 29.74
C LEU A 618 20.87 -0.17 30.78
N ILE A 619 20.84 -1.25 31.58
CA ILE A 619 19.88 -1.43 32.68
C ILE A 619 20.03 -0.29 33.71
N ASP A 620 21.26 0.08 34.07
CA ASP A 620 21.48 1.15 35.05
C ASP A 620 21.10 2.54 34.50
N ARG A 621 21.16 2.74 33.18
CA ARG A 621 20.67 3.93 32.51
C ARG A 621 19.15 3.98 32.51
N LEU A 622 18.48 2.91 32.06
CA LEU A 622 17.02 2.81 32.03
C LEU A 622 16.41 2.93 33.43
N ARG A 623 17.07 2.43 34.48
CA ARG A 623 16.63 2.61 35.87
C ARG A 623 16.65 4.07 36.31
N ARG A 624 17.66 4.84 35.90
CA ARG A 624 17.72 6.28 36.18
C ARG A 624 16.61 7.03 35.45
N GLU A 625 16.40 6.75 34.17
CA GLU A 625 15.35 7.33 33.36
C GLU A 625 13.95 6.98 33.92
N MET A 626 13.73 5.74 34.37
CA MET A 626 12.50 5.30 35.02
C MET A 626 12.22 6.06 36.33
N GLN A 627 13.26 6.27 37.16
CA GLN A 627 13.14 7.03 38.40
C GLN A 627 12.85 8.51 38.15
N GLU A 628 13.39 9.07 37.08
CA GLU A 628 13.17 10.45 36.67
C GLU A 628 11.74 10.63 36.11
N ALA A 629 11.26 9.71 35.27
CA ALA A 629 9.89 9.66 34.80
C ALA A 629 8.88 9.52 35.96
N ALA A 630 9.17 8.67 36.95
CA ALA A 630 8.34 8.54 38.15
C ALA A 630 8.31 9.82 39.00
N ARG A 631 9.41 10.58 39.09
CA ARG A 631 9.44 11.88 39.78
C ARG A 631 8.62 12.95 39.07
N LEU A 632 8.57 12.88 37.73
CA LEU A 632 7.78 13.78 36.89
C LEU A 632 6.31 13.36 36.78
N LEU A 633 5.90 12.31 37.54
CA LEU A 633 4.55 11.72 37.54
C LEU A 633 4.12 11.12 36.19
N GLU A 634 5.09 10.80 35.32
CA GLU A 634 4.90 10.11 34.02
C GLU A 634 4.81 8.58 34.24
N PHE A 635 3.76 8.13 34.91
CA PHE A 635 3.64 6.74 35.36
C PHE A 635 3.57 5.72 34.23
N GLU A 636 2.99 6.06 33.07
CA GLU A 636 2.97 5.17 31.91
C GLU A 636 4.37 4.98 31.30
N HIS A 637 5.13 6.06 31.20
CA HIS A 637 6.52 6.00 30.73
C HIS A 637 7.42 5.23 31.72
N ALA A 638 7.25 5.47 33.01
CA ALA A 638 7.96 4.71 34.04
C ALA A 638 7.60 3.21 34.01
N ALA A 639 6.36 2.84 33.73
CA ALA A 639 5.93 1.46 33.57
C ALA A 639 6.56 0.81 32.34
N PHE A 640 6.59 1.49 31.20
CA PHE A 640 7.25 1.04 29.99
C PHE A 640 8.74 0.75 30.21
N LEU A 641 9.45 1.68 30.83
CA LEU A 641 10.88 1.52 31.15
C LEU A 641 11.13 0.36 32.11
N ARG A 642 10.24 0.12 33.07
CA ARG A 642 10.31 -1.05 33.96
C ARG A 642 10.20 -2.35 33.19
N ASP A 643 9.27 -2.43 32.24
CA ASP A 643 9.02 -3.63 31.46
C ASP A 643 10.20 -3.92 30.50
N GLU A 644 10.83 -2.89 29.96
CA GLU A 644 12.06 -3.02 29.17
C GLU A 644 13.25 -3.50 30.03
N ILE A 645 13.40 -3.01 31.25
CA ILE A 645 14.42 -3.49 32.21
C ILE A 645 14.21 -4.98 32.49
N GLN A 646 12.96 -5.40 32.75
CA GLN A 646 12.65 -6.80 33.02
C GLN A 646 12.98 -7.72 31.84
N LYS A 647 12.71 -7.31 30.60
CA LYS A 647 13.10 -8.06 29.40
C LYS A 647 14.61 -8.26 29.31
N LEU A 648 15.38 -7.20 29.50
CA LEU A 648 16.85 -7.26 29.47
C LEU A 648 17.43 -8.14 30.59
N GLU A 649 16.81 -8.16 31.77
CA GLU A 649 17.20 -9.03 32.88
C GLU A 649 16.91 -10.51 32.57
N GLN A 650 15.70 -10.84 32.06
CA GLN A 650 15.29 -12.18 31.69
C GLN A 650 16.14 -12.77 30.53
N GLU A 651 16.51 -11.96 29.55
CA GLU A 651 17.45 -12.37 28.48
C GLU A 651 18.84 -12.71 29.03
N GLY A 652 19.23 -12.10 30.18
CA GLY A 652 20.45 -12.43 30.88
C GLY A 652 20.41 -13.77 31.57
N GLU A 653 19.28 -14.15 32.17
CA GLU A 653 19.11 -15.39 32.94
C GLU A 653 18.91 -16.64 32.04
N ARG A 654 18.26 -16.48 30.86
CA ARG A 654 18.10 -17.58 29.87
C ARG A 654 19.43 -18.10 29.29
N LYS A 655 20.53 -17.40 29.46
CA LYS A 655 21.88 -17.83 29.01
C LYS A 655 22.74 -18.44 30.11
N LEU A 656 22.21 -18.56 31.33
CA LEU A 656 22.88 -19.20 32.48
C LEU A 656 22.29 -20.57 32.83
N LYS A 657 21.22 -21.00 32.14
CA LYS A 657 20.69 -22.36 32.09
C LYS A 657 21.01 -22.97 30.72
#